data_d90b95e38b5fe8762d529ac8efd134a6
#
_entry.id   d90b95e38b5fe8762d529ac8efd134a6
#
_cell.length_a   1.000
_cell.length_b   1.000
_cell.length_c   1.000
_cell.angle_alpha   90.00
_cell.angle_beta   90.00
_cell.angle_gamma   90.00
#
_symmetry.space_group_name_H-M   'P 1'
#
loop_
_entity.id
_entity.type
_entity.pdbx_description
1 polymer ?
#
loop_
_entity_poly.entity_id
_entity_poly.type
_entity_poly.pdbx_seq_one_letter_code
_entity_poly.pdbx_strand_id
1 'polypeptide(L)'
;MNKFGRRLLVVLVILSFLIPGTAAPAFASPWQTKVDPWVLQTASGGETEFLVYLTTQADLSGAKALPTKLEKGNYVYESLTSIAGRTQKGLITQLDRLGVEYHSYWITNMIWVRGGLSTVQQLAGRADVAHIYANPHVALEAPVEEASLVSSTQGIEWNINKVKAPDVWALGYTGQGVVIGGQDTGYQWDHPALINQYRGWDGGNAEHNYNWHDAIHDSISNPCGNDSPFPCDDYGHGTHTMGTMVGDDGIGNQIGMAPGARWIGCRNMDQGSGTPETYAECYQWFIAPTDLNGNNPRPDLAPDVINNSWSCPPSEGCTDPNVLLTVVQNLVAAGIVSAHSAGNSGSGCSTVSSPAAIYDESFTVGATDSSDTIAGFSSRGPVTVDGSNRSKPDISAPGVNIRSSVPGGGFEGGWSGTSMAGPHVAGLVALLISAKPELRGQVPEIETTIERTAVKRTTNQGCGGDLPDQIPNNTYGWGRIDALNAVLYTDQLELNKVASALFVHPGDVLTYTLTITHSEGVTDTSNVILTDTLPTDTTFISATLPYTQTGNVIQWDFSQLEVFGTRSVELVVGVDPAASGVITNSDYAVQSDQVSQVHGEPVNTPVEAPNILELSKIASATFLIPGNLITYTLTVTNIHDSLPTTGVVLTDTIPVGATFVLASSPYTRIGDIVRWDIPSLGAMASANVELVVMVNINATGNLTNENYAVWSDQVAIVRGTPVSTLLGKIFFLPIVIKTP
;
A
#
# COMPACT_ATOMS: atom_id res chain seq x y z
N MET A 1 46.24 2.87 -90.19
CA MET A 1 47.01 1.57 -90.29
C MET A 1 47.84 1.49 -89.02
N ASN A 2 47.91 0.32 -88.46
CA ASN A 2 48.65 -0.17 -87.30
C ASN A 2 48.08 0.15 -85.88
N LYS A 3 47.54 -0.88 -85.34
CA LYS A 3 47.09 -1.08 -83.94
C LYS A 3 48.31 -1.49 -83.09
N PHE A 4 48.49 -0.82 -81.95
CA PHE A 4 49.30 -1.31 -80.85
C PHE A 4 48.45 -1.57 -79.63
N GLY A 5 48.31 -2.82 -79.26
CA GLY A 5 47.64 -3.20 -78.04
C GLY A 5 48.58 -3.09 -76.81
N ARG A 6 48.09 -2.41 -75.78
CA ARG A 6 48.74 -2.41 -74.47
C ARG A 6 48.07 -3.42 -73.57
N ARG A 7 48.82 -4.43 -73.15
CA ARG A 7 48.47 -5.35 -72.11
C ARG A 7 48.63 -4.66 -70.73
N LEU A 8 47.53 -4.53 -69.98
CA LEU A 8 47.55 -4.05 -68.64
C LEU A 8 47.78 -5.24 -67.70
N LEU A 9 48.90 -5.23 -66.96
CA LEU A 9 49.22 -6.20 -65.92
C LEU A 9 48.51 -5.76 -64.62
N VAL A 10 47.49 -6.52 -64.21
CA VAL A 10 46.83 -6.29 -62.89
C VAL A 10 47.61 -7.07 -61.84
N VAL A 11 48.32 -6.34 -60.97
CA VAL A 11 48.97 -6.91 -59.78
C VAL A 11 47.91 -6.88 -58.69
N LEU A 12 47.43 -8.08 -58.27
CA LEU A 12 46.54 -8.24 -57.12
C LEU A 12 47.40 -8.18 -55.83
N VAL A 13 47.32 -7.06 -55.11
CA VAL A 13 47.84 -6.96 -53.75
C VAL A 13 46.80 -7.50 -52.78
N ILE A 14 46.99 -8.70 -52.24
CA ILE A 14 46.17 -9.25 -51.18
C ILE A 14 46.60 -8.57 -49.89
N LEU A 15 45.83 -7.56 -49.44
CA LEU A 15 45.93 -7.02 -48.08
C LEU A 15 45.21 -7.96 -47.12
N SER A 16 45.97 -8.73 -46.35
CA SER A 16 45.46 -9.52 -45.21
C SER A 16 45.05 -8.58 -44.09
N PHE A 17 43.78 -8.23 -44.03
CA PHE A 17 43.21 -7.62 -42.82
C PHE A 17 43.18 -8.68 -41.71
N LEU A 18 44.11 -8.58 -40.74
CA LEU A 18 43.95 -9.18 -39.42
C LEU A 18 42.76 -8.50 -38.74
N ILE A 19 41.58 -9.07 -38.83
CA ILE A 19 40.43 -8.73 -38.00
C ILE A 19 40.80 -9.25 -36.60
N PRO A 20 40.91 -8.40 -35.58
CA PRO A 20 41.02 -8.89 -34.21
C PRO A 20 39.73 -9.67 -33.93
N GLY A 21 39.85 -10.95 -33.65
CA GLY A 21 38.73 -11.80 -33.28
C GLY A 21 38.04 -11.15 -32.04
N THR A 22 36.86 -10.66 -32.25
CA THR A 22 35.96 -10.40 -31.12
C THR A 22 35.71 -11.75 -30.48
N ALA A 23 36.28 -11.93 -29.27
CA ALA A 23 35.92 -13.08 -28.45
C ALA A 23 34.39 -13.10 -28.34
N ALA A 24 33.77 -14.17 -28.85
CA ALA A 24 32.35 -14.38 -28.60
C ALA A 24 32.13 -14.31 -27.08
N PRO A 25 31.07 -13.66 -26.59
CA PRO A 25 30.78 -13.69 -25.18
C PRO A 25 30.70 -15.17 -24.76
N ALA A 26 31.55 -15.58 -23.84
CA ALA A 26 31.47 -16.90 -23.26
C ALA A 26 30.09 -17.04 -22.66
N PHE A 27 29.25 -17.95 -23.18
CA PHE A 27 27.99 -18.27 -22.55
C PHE A 27 28.31 -18.71 -21.11
N ALA A 28 27.75 -18.01 -20.13
CA ALA A 28 27.86 -18.42 -18.74
C ALA A 28 27.42 -19.89 -18.64
N SER A 29 28.20 -20.70 -17.95
CA SER A 29 27.79 -22.11 -17.74
C SER A 29 26.57 -22.09 -16.79
N PRO A 30 25.67 -23.09 -16.84
CA PRO A 30 24.40 -23.06 -16.11
C PRO A 30 24.48 -22.75 -14.61
N TRP A 31 25.61 -23.05 -13.97
CA TRP A 31 25.82 -22.75 -12.56
C TRP A 31 26.08 -21.25 -12.27
N GLN A 32 26.72 -20.53 -13.19
CA GLN A 32 27.07 -19.11 -13.02
C GLN A 32 25.82 -18.21 -12.99
N THR A 33 24.71 -18.62 -13.61
CA THR A 33 23.47 -17.88 -13.59
C THR A 33 22.78 -17.87 -12.23
N LYS A 34 23.24 -18.71 -11.31
CA LYS A 34 22.76 -18.79 -9.92
C LYS A 34 23.63 -17.98 -8.95
N VAL A 35 24.65 -17.29 -9.41
CA VAL A 35 25.65 -16.67 -8.55
C VAL A 35 25.73 -15.18 -8.83
N ASP A 36 25.64 -14.40 -7.78
CA ASP A 36 25.84 -12.95 -7.83
C ASP A 36 27.18 -12.63 -8.50
N PRO A 37 27.24 -11.69 -9.45
CA PRO A 37 28.49 -11.28 -10.10
C PRO A 37 29.60 -10.85 -9.12
N TRP A 38 29.24 -10.21 -8.01
CA TRP A 38 30.17 -9.82 -6.95
C TRP A 38 30.87 -11.05 -6.34
N VAL A 39 30.12 -12.14 -6.07
CA VAL A 39 30.69 -13.39 -5.55
C VAL A 39 31.66 -14.01 -6.54
N LEU A 40 31.32 -14.02 -7.84
CA LEU A 40 32.21 -14.55 -8.88
C LEU A 40 33.52 -13.75 -8.95
N GLN A 41 33.44 -12.44 -8.83
CA GLN A 41 34.58 -11.54 -8.87
C GLN A 41 35.50 -11.76 -7.65
N THR A 42 34.95 -11.73 -6.45
CA THR A 42 35.70 -11.81 -5.19
C THR A 42 36.28 -13.20 -4.97
N ALA A 43 35.51 -14.27 -5.23
CA ALA A 43 35.96 -15.66 -5.13
C ALA A 43 37.10 -16.01 -6.12
N SER A 44 37.20 -15.27 -7.23
CA SER A 44 38.33 -15.45 -8.17
C SER A 44 39.65 -14.94 -7.64
N GLY A 45 39.62 -14.02 -6.66
CA GLY A 45 40.79 -13.44 -6.00
C GLY A 45 41.22 -14.17 -4.73
N GLY A 46 40.39 -15.05 -4.19
CA GLY A 46 40.66 -15.77 -2.93
C GLY A 46 39.38 -16.30 -2.29
N GLU A 47 39.41 -16.49 -0.97
CA GLU A 47 38.20 -16.79 -0.20
C GLU A 47 37.35 -15.55 -0.06
N THR A 48 36.03 -15.74 -0.13
CA THR A 48 35.01 -14.70 0.06
C THR A 48 33.82 -15.29 0.81
N GLU A 49 33.00 -14.43 1.35
CA GLU A 49 31.76 -14.78 2.03
C GLU A 49 30.56 -14.67 1.09
N PHE A 50 29.62 -15.58 1.24
CA PHE A 50 28.41 -15.58 0.41
C PHE A 50 27.27 -16.37 1.08
N LEU A 51 26.04 -16.07 0.66
CA LEU A 51 24.82 -16.68 1.19
C LEU A 51 24.23 -17.67 0.18
N VAL A 52 24.12 -18.93 0.57
CA VAL A 52 23.59 -20.01 -0.26
C VAL A 52 22.13 -20.23 0.07
N TYR A 53 21.23 -19.78 -0.78
CA TYR A 53 19.79 -19.94 -0.64
C TYR A 53 19.33 -21.25 -1.29
N LEU A 54 18.53 -22.04 -0.57
CA LEU A 54 18.00 -23.28 -1.08
C LEU A 54 16.71 -23.06 -1.89
N THR A 55 16.43 -23.97 -2.85
CA THR A 55 15.21 -23.89 -3.70
C THR A 55 13.91 -24.10 -2.93
N THR A 56 13.96 -24.85 -1.84
CA THR A 56 12.78 -25.11 -1.02
C THR A 56 12.67 -24.06 0.08
N GLN A 57 11.68 -23.20 -0.02
CA GLN A 57 11.33 -22.23 1.02
C GLN A 57 10.02 -22.62 1.68
N ALA A 58 9.76 -22.13 2.88
CA ALA A 58 8.50 -22.37 3.57
C ALA A 58 7.35 -21.55 2.92
N ASP A 59 6.18 -22.16 2.84
CA ASP A 59 4.95 -21.43 2.50
C ASP A 59 4.35 -20.87 3.80
N LEU A 60 4.37 -19.54 3.93
CA LEU A 60 3.85 -18.81 5.06
C LEU A 60 2.49 -18.14 4.78
N SER A 61 1.86 -18.43 3.65
CA SER A 61 0.57 -17.83 3.26
C SER A 61 -0.54 -18.02 4.32
N GLY A 62 -0.47 -19.10 5.09
CA GLY A 62 -1.38 -19.37 6.21
C GLY A 62 -1.27 -18.40 7.39
N ALA A 63 -0.13 -17.71 7.56
CA ALA A 63 0.08 -16.79 8.68
C ALA A 63 -0.91 -15.61 8.68
N LYS A 64 -1.27 -15.11 7.51
CA LYS A 64 -2.21 -13.98 7.36
C LYS A 64 -3.59 -14.26 7.98
N ALA A 65 -4.04 -15.51 7.98
CA ALA A 65 -5.35 -15.89 8.52
C ALA A 65 -5.35 -16.08 10.04
N LEU A 66 -4.18 -16.03 10.70
CA LEU A 66 -4.08 -16.25 12.14
C LEU A 66 -4.39 -14.94 12.89
N PRO A 67 -5.23 -15.01 13.95
CA PRO A 67 -5.79 -13.81 14.57
C PRO A 67 -4.78 -13.08 15.47
N THR A 68 -3.82 -13.78 16.06
CA THR A 68 -2.90 -13.19 17.04
C THR A 68 -1.44 -13.24 16.59
N LYS A 69 -0.66 -12.25 17.03
CA LYS A 69 0.79 -12.23 16.81
C LYS A 69 1.49 -13.50 17.27
N LEU A 70 1.08 -14.05 18.43
CA LEU A 70 1.67 -15.28 18.97
C LEU A 70 1.42 -16.48 18.05
N GLU A 71 0.20 -16.62 17.53
CA GLU A 71 -0.11 -17.72 16.59
C GLU A 71 0.67 -17.55 15.28
N LYS A 72 0.78 -16.31 14.75
CA LYS A 72 1.60 -15.98 13.58
C LYS A 72 3.07 -16.34 13.83
N GLY A 73 3.65 -15.89 14.94
CA GLY A 73 5.04 -16.14 15.31
C GLY A 73 5.36 -17.62 15.46
N ASN A 74 4.53 -18.38 16.16
CA ASN A 74 4.69 -19.83 16.30
C ASN A 74 4.61 -20.54 14.94
N TYR A 75 3.58 -20.23 14.13
CA TYR A 75 3.41 -20.83 12.80
C TYR A 75 4.61 -20.56 11.89
N VAL A 76 5.10 -19.32 11.87
CA VAL A 76 6.26 -18.92 11.06
C VAL A 76 7.52 -19.66 11.55
N TYR A 77 7.80 -19.63 12.85
CA TYR A 77 8.95 -20.29 13.44
C TYR A 77 8.97 -21.81 13.14
N GLU A 78 7.86 -22.51 13.39
CA GLU A 78 7.74 -23.95 13.16
C GLU A 78 7.88 -24.31 11.68
N SER A 79 7.26 -23.53 10.79
CA SER A 79 7.33 -23.73 9.35
C SER A 79 8.76 -23.57 8.82
N LEU A 80 9.43 -22.48 9.18
CA LEU A 80 10.79 -22.16 8.73
C LEU A 80 11.81 -23.18 9.26
N THR A 81 11.78 -23.48 10.56
CA THR A 81 12.72 -24.42 11.16
C THR A 81 12.51 -25.85 10.66
N SER A 82 11.26 -26.28 10.42
CA SER A 82 10.95 -27.57 9.83
C SER A 82 11.54 -27.72 8.42
N ILE A 83 11.43 -26.69 7.57
CA ILE A 83 11.98 -26.69 6.21
C ILE A 83 13.50 -26.73 6.27
N ALA A 84 14.14 -25.82 7.01
CA ALA A 84 15.60 -25.76 7.14
C ALA A 84 16.18 -27.09 7.64
N GLY A 85 15.61 -27.64 8.75
CA GLY A 85 16.08 -28.88 9.35
C GLY A 85 15.96 -30.13 8.44
N ARG A 86 15.04 -30.11 7.47
CA ARG A 86 14.90 -31.21 6.50
C ARG A 86 15.80 -31.05 5.28
N THR A 87 15.92 -29.83 4.76
CA THR A 87 16.50 -29.60 3.43
C THR A 87 17.98 -29.23 3.47
N GLN A 88 18.48 -28.64 4.53
CA GLN A 88 19.89 -28.25 4.65
C GLN A 88 20.87 -29.43 4.87
N LYS A 89 20.42 -30.54 5.40
CA LYS A 89 21.29 -31.69 5.78
C LYS A 89 22.26 -32.15 4.67
N GLY A 90 21.77 -32.21 3.43
CA GLY A 90 22.58 -32.64 2.28
C GLY A 90 23.67 -31.64 1.92
N LEU A 91 23.37 -30.35 2.04
CA LEU A 91 24.32 -29.25 1.80
C LEU A 91 25.36 -29.18 2.93
N ILE A 92 24.93 -29.24 4.19
CA ILE A 92 25.82 -29.27 5.38
C ILE A 92 26.82 -30.42 5.27
N THR A 93 26.34 -31.64 4.95
CA THR A 93 27.25 -32.80 4.75
C THR A 93 28.30 -32.55 3.68
N GLN A 94 27.98 -31.77 2.63
CA GLN A 94 28.95 -31.41 1.61
C GLN A 94 29.95 -30.35 2.12
N LEU A 95 29.49 -29.34 2.86
CA LEU A 95 30.34 -28.30 3.46
C LEU A 95 31.32 -28.89 4.45
N ASP A 96 30.88 -29.84 5.29
CA ASP A 96 31.76 -30.63 6.19
C ASP A 96 32.89 -31.34 5.44
N ARG A 97 32.56 -31.97 4.27
CA ARG A 97 33.55 -32.66 3.44
C ARG A 97 34.54 -31.70 2.76
N LEU A 98 34.07 -30.49 2.45
CA LEU A 98 34.90 -29.44 1.87
C LEU A 98 35.84 -28.80 2.90
N GLY A 99 35.50 -28.94 4.20
CA GLY A 99 36.23 -28.35 5.31
C GLY A 99 36.16 -26.82 5.30
N VAL A 100 35.09 -26.26 4.80
CA VAL A 100 34.85 -24.80 4.76
C VAL A 100 34.01 -24.37 5.94
N GLU A 101 34.19 -23.12 6.37
CA GLU A 101 33.40 -22.50 7.41
C GLU A 101 31.99 -22.20 6.91
N TYR A 102 30.97 -22.44 7.75
CA TYR A 102 29.57 -22.15 7.42
C TYR A 102 28.71 -21.91 8.66
N HIS A 103 27.66 -21.09 8.51
CA HIS A 103 26.57 -20.91 9.49
C HIS A 103 25.21 -21.18 8.84
N SER A 104 24.33 -21.85 9.57
CA SER A 104 23.00 -22.28 9.08
C SER A 104 21.92 -21.36 9.64
N TYR A 105 21.12 -20.78 8.75
CA TYR A 105 20.00 -19.93 9.09
C TYR A 105 18.68 -20.54 8.62
N TRP A 106 17.64 -20.42 9.47
CA TRP A 106 16.31 -20.94 9.15
C TRP A 106 15.35 -19.88 8.63
N ILE A 107 15.63 -18.58 8.91
CA ILE A 107 14.72 -17.48 8.54
C ILE A 107 14.36 -17.45 7.05
N THR A 108 15.27 -17.85 6.19
CA THR A 108 15.06 -17.92 4.73
C THR A 108 15.72 -19.16 4.12
N ASN A 109 15.82 -20.25 4.87
CA ASN A 109 16.45 -21.48 4.45
C ASN A 109 17.77 -21.26 3.68
N MET A 110 18.70 -20.57 4.31
CA MET A 110 20.02 -20.22 3.75
C MET A 110 21.17 -20.74 4.62
N ILE A 111 22.34 -20.82 4.00
CA ILE A 111 23.60 -21.10 4.70
C ILE A 111 24.62 -20.06 4.26
N TRP A 112 25.24 -19.36 5.24
CA TRP A 112 26.41 -18.54 5.00
C TRP A 112 27.64 -19.45 4.86
N VAL A 113 28.53 -19.15 3.94
CA VAL A 113 29.74 -19.93 3.64
C VAL A 113 30.92 -19.00 3.34
N ARG A 114 32.08 -19.30 3.89
CA ARG A 114 33.37 -18.71 3.51
C ARG A 114 34.13 -19.68 2.63
N GLY A 115 34.43 -19.29 1.38
CA GLY A 115 35.14 -20.18 0.45
C GLY A 115 35.53 -19.55 -0.87
N GLY A 116 36.38 -20.23 -1.63
CA GLY A 116 36.85 -19.77 -2.93
C GLY A 116 35.97 -20.22 -4.10
N LEU A 117 36.38 -19.84 -5.33
CA LEU A 117 35.60 -20.10 -6.56
C LEU A 117 35.25 -21.58 -6.77
N SER A 118 36.12 -22.52 -6.37
CA SER A 118 35.83 -23.96 -6.46
C SER A 118 34.67 -24.37 -5.59
N THR A 119 34.54 -23.79 -4.38
CA THR A 119 33.42 -24.00 -3.46
C THR A 119 32.13 -23.44 -4.08
N VAL A 120 32.15 -22.19 -4.54
CA VAL A 120 31.02 -21.54 -5.22
C VAL A 120 30.51 -22.38 -6.37
N GLN A 121 31.42 -22.88 -7.26
CA GLN A 121 31.07 -23.70 -8.41
C GLN A 121 30.38 -25.02 -8.01
N GLN A 122 30.90 -25.68 -6.96
CA GLN A 122 30.34 -26.95 -6.48
C GLN A 122 28.94 -26.75 -5.88
N LEU A 123 28.75 -25.67 -5.13
CA LEU A 123 27.47 -25.36 -4.51
C LEU A 123 26.43 -24.90 -5.52
N ALA A 124 26.79 -24.00 -6.43
CA ALA A 124 25.90 -23.54 -7.51
C ALA A 124 25.49 -24.65 -8.48
N GLY A 125 26.34 -25.67 -8.65
CA GLY A 125 26.04 -26.86 -9.47
C GLY A 125 24.95 -27.78 -8.89
N ARG A 126 24.55 -27.60 -7.64
CA ARG A 126 23.52 -28.41 -6.98
C ARG A 126 22.12 -28.02 -7.47
N ALA A 127 21.24 -28.99 -7.54
CA ALA A 127 19.83 -28.78 -7.93
C ALA A 127 19.00 -28.14 -6.80
N ASP A 128 19.40 -28.36 -5.52
CA ASP A 128 18.74 -27.82 -4.35
C ASP A 128 19.21 -26.41 -3.95
N VAL A 129 20.18 -25.83 -4.65
CA VAL A 129 20.61 -24.42 -4.50
C VAL A 129 19.88 -23.58 -5.53
N ALA A 130 19.15 -22.58 -5.02
CA ALA A 130 18.43 -21.62 -5.85
C ALA A 130 19.36 -20.50 -6.33
N HIS A 131 20.05 -19.84 -5.39
CA HIS A 131 20.89 -18.68 -5.64
C HIS A 131 22.04 -18.60 -4.62
N ILE A 132 23.11 -17.94 -5.00
CA ILE A 132 24.25 -17.58 -4.14
C ILE A 132 24.40 -16.07 -4.18
N TYR A 133 23.96 -15.41 -3.09
CA TYR A 133 24.04 -13.96 -2.92
C TYR A 133 25.39 -13.52 -2.34
N ALA A 134 25.74 -12.28 -2.61
CA ALA A 134 26.88 -11.62 -1.99
C ALA A 134 26.66 -11.39 -0.47
N ASN A 135 27.75 -11.43 0.29
CA ASN A 135 27.79 -11.02 1.71
C ASN A 135 28.89 -9.96 1.91
N PRO A 136 28.74 -8.78 1.27
CA PRO A 136 29.74 -7.72 1.42
C PRO A 136 29.65 -7.06 2.80
N HIS A 137 30.77 -6.51 3.26
CA HIS A 137 30.78 -5.54 4.35
C HIS A 137 30.26 -4.20 3.84
N VAL A 138 29.25 -3.66 4.49
CA VAL A 138 28.60 -2.39 4.16
C VAL A 138 28.75 -1.40 5.30
N ALA A 139 29.16 -0.19 4.96
CA ALA A 139 29.35 0.86 5.95
C ALA A 139 28.02 1.58 6.25
N LEU A 140 27.79 1.87 7.52
CA LEU A 140 26.72 2.75 7.93
C LEU A 140 26.97 4.16 7.36
N GLU A 141 25.96 4.71 6.69
CA GLU A 141 26.02 6.12 6.30
C GLU A 141 26.00 7.00 7.56
N ALA A 142 27.14 7.62 7.87
CA ALA A 142 27.23 8.50 9.03
C ALA A 142 26.16 9.60 8.97
N PRO A 143 25.52 9.94 10.10
CA PRO A 143 24.59 11.07 10.17
C PRO A 143 25.28 12.35 9.69
N VAL A 144 24.54 13.19 8.95
CA VAL A 144 25.04 14.52 8.58
C VAL A 144 25.01 15.38 9.84
N GLU A 145 26.16 15.76 10.36
CA GLU A 145 26.25 16.67 11.49
C GLU A 145 26.01 18.11 11.01
N GLU A 146 24.89 18.70 11.40
CA GLU A 146 24.73 20.15 11.31
C GLU A 146 25.32 20.78 12.56
N ALA A 147 26.03 21.90 12.39
CA ALA A 147 26.65 22.62 13.50
C ALA A 147 25.62 22.84 14.63
N SER A 148 25.82 22.15 15.72
CA SER A 148 24.93 22.02 16.85
C SER A 148 24.49 23.38 17.38
N LEU A 149 23.23 23.73 17.21
CA LEU A 149 22.56 24.62 18.16
C LEU A 149 22.33 23.77 19.42
N VAL A 150 23.19 23.96 20.41
CA VAL A 150 23.10 23.29 21.71
C VAL A 150 21.74 23.62 22.33
N SER A 151 20.77 22.77 22.13
CA SER A 151 19.57 22.77 22.94
C SER A 151 19.88 21.98 24.21
N SER A 152 20.33 22.67 25.21
CA SER A 152 20.55 22.16 26.57
C SER A 152 19.27 22.25 27.42
N THR A 153 18.09 22.15 26.81
CA THR A 153 16.84 22.28 27.53
C THR A 153 16.35 20.91 28.00
N GLN A 154 16.29 20.73 29.30
CA GLN A 154 15.44 19.72 29.91
C GLN A 154 14.00 19.92 29.41
N GLY A 155 13.36 18.88 28.91
CA GLY A 155 12.00 18.93 28.39
C GLY A 155 11.77 17.91 27.30
N ILE A 156 10.60 17.99 26.70
CA ILE A 156 10.23 17.15 25.56
C ILE A 156 10.88 17.74 24.30
N GLU A 157 11.60 16.92 23.55
CA GLU A 157 12.27 17.34 22.31
C GLU A 157 11.29 17.83 21.24
N TRP A 158 11.77 18.74 20.37
CA TRP A 158 10.95 19.38 19.35
C TRP A 158 10.31 18.35 18.39
N ASN A 159 11.05 17.32 18.02
CA ASN A 159 10.63 16.25 17.11
C ASN A 159 9.50 15.40 17.71
N ILE A 160 9.57 15.11 19.01
CA ILE A 160 8.54 14.39 19.76
C ILE A 160 7.25 15.22 19.89
N ASN A 161 7.38 16.52 20.19
CA ASN A 161 6.27 17.47 20.18
C ASN A 161 5.66 17.62 18.78
N LYS A 162 6.50 17.68 17.74
CA LYS A 162 6.08 17.87 16.35
C LYS A 162 5.14 16.79 15.87
N VAL A 163 5.37 15.55 16.26
CA VAL A 163 4.55 14.39 15.89
C VAL A 163 3.42 14.11 16.88
N LYS A 164 3.23 14.98 17.88
CA LYS A 164 2.16 14.91 18.90
C LYS A 164 2.18 13.66 19.78
N ALA A 165 3.36 13.09 20.05
CA ALA A 165 3.47 11.98 20.99
C ALA A 165 3.04 12.39 22.41
N PRO A 166 3.35 13.61 22.94
CA PRO A 166 2.90 14.06 24.26
C PRO A 166 1.37 14.15 24.38
N ASP A 167 0.66 14.45 23.28
CA ASP A 167 -0.80 14.46 23.30
C ASP A 167 -1.36 13.04 23.51
N VAL A 168 -0.69 12.01 22.95
CA VAL A 168 -1.03 10.60 23.16
C VAL A 168 -0.71 10.17 24.60
N TRP A 169 0.41 10.64 25.17
CA TRP A 169 0.74 10.39 26.58
C TRP A 169 -0.30 10.98 27.53
N ALA A 170 -0.83 12.17 27.19
CA ALA A 170 -1.90 12.80 27.97
C ALA A 170 -3.21 12.00 27.97
N LEU A 171 -3.43 11.14 26.95
CA LEU A 171 -4.53 10.16 26.90
C LEU A 171 -4.26 8.90 27.74
N GLY A 172 -3.04 8.76 28.32
CA GLY A 172 -2.63 7.62 29.11
C GLY A 172 -1.86 6.54 28.36
N TYR A 173 -1.53 6.74 27.07
CA TYR A 173 -0.84 5.78 26.24
C TYR A 173 0.62 6.22 26.01
N THR A 174 1.58 5.49 26.59
CA THR A 174 3.02 5.78 26.51
C THR A 174 3.81 4.67 25.85
N GLY A 175 3.15 3.65 25.26
CA GLY A 175 3.76 2.46 24.72
C GLY A 175 3.78 1.26 25.67
N GLN A 176 3.11 1.35 26.80
CA GLN A 176 3.07 0.29 27.81
C GLN A 176 2.52 -1.03 27.24
N GLY A 177 3.16 -2.14 27.62
CA GLY A 177 2.83 -3.47 27.15
C GLY A 177 3.37 -3.83 25.76
N VAL A 178 4.12 -2.93 25.10
CA VAL A 178 4.70 -3.12 23.78
C VAL A 178 6.22 -3.31 23.89
N VAL A 179 6.78 -4.15 23.02
CA VAL A 179 8.22 -4.36 22.90
C VAL A 179 8.71 -3.85 21.54
N ILE A 180 9.70 -2.99 21.57
CA ILE A 180 10.40 -2.49 20.37
C ILE A 180 11.73 -3.23 20.25
N GLY A 181 12.05 -3.74 19.07
CA GLY A 181 13.37 -4.26 18.73
C GLY A 181 14.20 -3.21 17.98
N GLY A 182 15.48 -3.23 18.19
CA GLY A 182 16.41 -2.48 17.36
C GLY A 182 17.55 -3.37 16.90
N GLN A 183 17.94 -3.28 15.61
CA GLN A 183 19.17 -3.88 15.11
C GLN A 183 20.05 -2.78 14.51
N ASP A 184 21.23 -2.61 15.10
CA ASP A 184 22.10 -1.46 14.83
C ASP A 184 23.56 -1.76 15.29
N THR A 185 24.37 -0.73 15.55
CA THR A 185 25.74 -0.85 16.07
C THR A 185 25.83 -1.36 17.51
N GLY A 186 24.69 -1.69 18.12
CA GLY A 186 24.57 -2.05 19.52
C GLY A 186 23.90 -0.97 20.37
N TYR A 187 23.87 -1.17 21.69
CA TYR A 187 23.11 -0.29 22.60
C TYR A 187 23.77 -0.19 23.95
N GLN A 188 23.87 1.03 24.50
CA GLN A 188 24.23 1.19 25.91
C GLN A 188 22.96 0.97 26.77
N TRP A 189 22.76 -0.26 27.29
CA TRP A 189 21.55 -0.63 28.02
C TRP A 189 21.40 0.08 29.36
N ASP A 190 22.51 0.41 30.02
CA ASP A 190 22.57 1.11 31.32
C ASP A 190 22.57 2.63 31.19
N HIS A 191 22.36 3.17 29.97
CA HIS A 191 22.20 4.61 29.77
C HIS A 191 21.01 5.15 30.57
N PRO A 192 21.13 6.28 31.31
CA PRO A 192 20.05 6.80 32.17
C PRO A 192 18.68 6.91 31.51
N ALA A 193 18.63 7.24 30.21
CA ALA A 193 17.38 7.36 29.47
C ALA A 193 16.88 6.04 28.89
N LEU A 194 17.61 4.92 28.97
CA LEU A 194 17.28 3.65 28.32
C LEU A 194 17.08 2.49 29.30
N ILE A 195 17.75 2.56 30.47
CA ILE A 195 17.80 1.44 31.42
C ILE A 195 16.41 1.03 31.90
N ASN A 196 15.55 1.99 32.22
CA ASN A 196 14.20 1.72 32.72
C ASN A 196 13.27 1.09 31.66
N GLN A 197 13.56 1.32 30.38
CA GLN A 197 12.83 0.77 29.25
C GLN A 197 13.43 -0.55 28.76
N TYR A 198 14.68 -0.88 29.16
CA TYR A 198 15.27 -2.19 28.80
C TYR A 198 14.45 -3.34 29.39
N ARG A 199 14.00 -4.27 28.55
CA ARG A 199 13.14 -5.37 28.99
C ARG A 199 13.86 -6.29 29.98
N GLY A 200 15.19 -6.38 29.85
CA GLY A 200 16.03 -7.17 30.73
C GLY A 200 16.32 -6.55 32.10
N TRP A 201 15.87 -5.33 32.39
CA TRP A 201 16.12 -4.63 33.65
C TRP A 201 14.92 -4.76 34.62
N ASP A 202 15.15 -5.28 35.81
CA ASP A 202 14.11 -5.46 36.84
C ASP A 202 14.10 -4.35 37.94
N GLY A 203 14.96 -3.37 37.83
CA GLY A 203 15.18 -2.32 38.83
C GLY A 203 16.38 -2.55 39.74
N GLY A 204 17.05 -3.68 39.62
CA GLY A 204 18.22 -4.05 40.44
C GLY A 204 19.22 -4.94 39.70
N ASN A 205 18.75 -5.80 38.82
CA ASN A 205 19.57 -6.73 38.06
C ASN A 205 19.21 -6.68 36.58
N ALA A 206 20.21 -6.91 35.71
CA ALA A 206 20.01 -7.05 34.29
C ALA A 206 20.03 -8.54 33.88
N GLU A 207 19.00 -8.98 33.16
CA GLU A 207 18.90 -10.28 32.50
C GLU A 207 18.96 -10.08 31.00
N HIS A 208 19.97 -10.63 30.34
CA HIS A 208 20.20 -10.41 28.92
C HIS A 208 19.64 -11.54 28.03
N ASN A 209 19.37 -12.74 28.59
CA ASN A 209 18.68 -13.81 27.84
C ASN A 209 17.35 -13.30 27.25
N TYR A 210 17.10 -13.55 25.98
CA TYR A 210 15.92 -13.12 25.23
C TYR A 210 15.80 -11.59 25.01
N ASN A 211 16.72 -10.81 25.56
CA ASN A 211 16.67 -9.34 25.51
C ASN A 211 17.82 -8.72 24.72
N TRP A 212 18.86 -9.52 24.47
CA TRP A 212 20.03 -9.13 23.72
C TRP A 212 20.54 -10.26 22.84
N HIS A 213 21.01 -9.91 21.64
CA HIS A 213 21.73 -10.78 20.73
C HIS A 213 22.89 -10.02 20.08
N ASP A 214 24.00 -10.69 19.89
CA ASP A 214 25.15 -10.16 19.18
C ASP A 214 25.42 -11.02 17.93
N ALA A 215 25.22 -10.46 16.75
CA ALA A 215 25.48 -11.13 15.49
C ALA A 215 26.93 -10.89 14.97
N ILE A 216 27.82 -10.36 15.83
CA ILE A 216 29.23 -10.17 15.49
C ILE A 216 30.07 -11.28 16.13
N HIS A 217 30.46 -12.26 15.32
CA HIS A 217 31.13 -13.49 15.78
C HIS A 217 32.64 -13.50 15.51
N ASP A 218 33.10 -12.79 14.46
CA ASP A 218 34.47 -12.85 13.97
C ASP A 218 34.95 -11.45 13.57
N SER A 219 35.30 -10.64 14.55
CA SER A 219 35.89 -9.32 14.32
C SER A 219 37.20 -9.14 15.09
N ILE A 220 38.15 -8.46 14.46
CA ILE A 220 39.46 -8.14 15.03
C ILE A 220 39.42 -6.71 15.59
N SER A 221 39.80 -6.54 16.85
CA SER A 221 39.88 -5.24 17.53
C SER A 221 38.50 -4.58 17.78
N ASN A 222 37.47 -5.36 17.87
CA ASN A 222 36.11 -4.93 18.22
C ASN A 222 36.06 -4.50 19.70
N PRO A 223 35.69 -3.24 20.00
CA PRO A 223 35.64 -2.73 21.37
C PRO A 223 34.63 -3.48 22.26
N CYS A 224 33.51 -3.98 21.68
CA CYS A 224 32.49 -4.76 22.37
C CYS A 224 32.86 -6.23 22.53
N GLY A 225 33.87 -6.71 21.80
CA GLY A 225 34.17 -8.14 21.66
C GLY A 225 33.21 -8.86 20.74
N ASN A 226 33.49 -10.10 20.45
CA ASN A 226 32.64 -10.99 19.68
C ASN A 226 31.69 -11.76 20.63
N ASP A 227 30.48 -12.04 20.18
CA ASP A 227 29.47 -12.77 21.01
C ASP A 227 29.27 -12.11 22.38
N SER A 228 29.15 -10.77 22.42
CA SER A 228 29.02 -10.04 23.67
C SER A 228 27.82 -10.54 24.48
N PRO A 229 28.00 -10.97 25.75
CA PRO A 229 26.91 -11.48 26.56
C PRO A 229 26.00 -10.37 27.15
N PHE A 230 26.22 -9.13 26.82
CA PHE A 230 25.45 -7.97 27.27
C PHE A 230 25.43 -6.90 26.17
N PRO A 231 24.37 -6.05 26.12
CA PRO A 231 24.30 -4.98 25.13
C PRO A 231 25.49 -4.03 25.24
N CYS A 232 26.13 -3.80 24.10
CA CYS A 232 27.28 -2.90 23.95
C CYS A 232 27.15 -2.16 22.62
N ASP A 233 27.56 -0.89 22.57
CA ASP A 233 27.57 -0.06 21.38
C ASP A 233 28.98 0.46 21.14
N ASP A 234 29.57 0.09 20.01
CA ASP A 234 30.94 0.44 19.65
C ASP A 234 31.04 1.64 18.68
N TYR A 235 29.90 2.22 18.32
CA TYR A 235 29.81 3.33 17.37
C TYR A 235 28.95 4.49 17.85
N GLY A 236 27.86 4.20 18.59
CA GLY A 236 26.94 5.17 19.19
C GLY A 236 25.65 5.41 18.42
N HIS A 237 25.54 4.90 17.18
CA HIS A 237 24.36 5.11 16.35
C HIS A 237 23.15 4.36 16.91
N GLY A 238 23.30 3.10 17.34
CA GLY A 238 22.20 2.32 17.90
C GLY A 238 21.67 2.91 19.21
N THR A 239 22.54 3.39 20.10
CA THR A 239 22.13 4.07 21.34
C THR A 239 21.32 5.33 21.03
N HIS A 240 21.66 6.07 19.97
CA HIS A 240 20.94 7.26 19.54
C HIS A 240 19.56 6.91 18.97
N THR A 241 19.46 5.90 18.11
CA THR A 241 18.18 5.47 17.52
C THR A 241 17.23 4.92 18.60
N MET A 242 17.73 4.13 19.56
CA MET A 242 16.94 3.61 20.67
C MET A 242 16.42 4.73 21.58
N GLY A 243 17.23 5.75 21.83
CA GLY A 243 16.78 6.93 22.57
C GLY A 243 15.59 7.62 21.94
N THR A 244 15.59 7.76 20.61
CA THR A 244 14.47 8.35 19.88
C THR A 244 13.22 7.47 19.92
N MET A 245 13.36 6.15 20.05
CA MET A 245 12.21 5.23 20.20
C MET A 245 11.58 5.32 21.60
N VAL A 246 12.39 5.23 22.69
CA VAL A 246 11.90 5.00 24.04
C VAL A 246 12.47 5.91 25.12
N GLY A 247 13.42 6.79 24.80
CA GLY A 247 14.28 7.45 25.79
C GLY A 247 13.56 8.42 26.71
N ASP A 248 13.68 8.18 28.02
CA ASP A 248 13.27 9.08 29.11
C ASP A 248 14.12 8.77 30.35
N ASP A 249 14.84 9.76 30.89
CA ASP A 249 15.66 9.62 32.08
C ASP A 249 14.89 9.90 33.39
N GLY A 250 13.62 10.29 33.30
CA GLY A 250 12.77 10.62 34.42
C GLY A 250 13.12 11.95 35.14
N ILE A 251 14.11 12.67 34.65
CA ILE A 251 14.57 13.95 35.24
C ILE A 251 14.57 15.11 34.23
N GLY A 252 13.96 14.92 33.06
CA GLY A 252 13.69 15.97 32.10
C GLY A 252 14.24 15.79 30.69
N ASN A 253 14.91 14.70 30.37
CA ASN A 253 15.30 14.38 28.98
C ASN A 253 14.28 13.41 28.36
N GLN A 254 13.18 13.96 27.86
CA GLN A 254 12.15 13.20 27.13
C GLN A 254 12.47 13.26 25.62
N ILE A 255 13.28 12.30 25.19
CA ILE A 255 13.84 12.22 23.83
C ILE A 255 13.14 11.14 23.01
N GLY A 256 12.37 10.22 23.64
CA GLY A 256 11.75 9.08 23.02
C GLY A 256 10.25 9.24 22.76
N MET A 257 9.78 8.61 21.70
CA MET A 257 8.37 8.59 21.30
C MET A 257 7.47 7.83 22.28
N ALA A 258 7.95 6.68 22.76
CA ALA A 258 7.18 5.71 23.54
C ALA A 258 7.89 5.34 24.86
N PRO A 259 7.97 6.27 25.84
CA PRO A 259 8.76 6.06 27.06
C PRO A 259 8.23 4.95 27.98
N GLY A 260 7.01 4.47 27.77
CA GLY A 260 6.44 3.32 28.50
C GLY A 260 6.63 1.97 27.81
N ALA A 261 7.15 1.95 26.57
CA ALA A 261 7.47 0.71 25.88
C ALA A 261 8.72 0.05 26.47
N ARG A 262 8.85 -1.26 26.25
CA ARG A 262 10.09 -1.99 26.54
C ARG A 262 10.90 -2.18 25.27
N TRP A 263 12.24 -2.27 25.39
CA TRP A 263 13.08 -2.53 24.24
C TRP A 263 13.99 -3.76 24.43
N ILE A 264 14.32 -4.38 23.30
CA ILE A 264 15.33 -5.42 23.15
C ILE A 264 16.24 -5.06 21.98
N GLY A 265 17.46 -5.57 21.94
CA GLY A 265 18.44 -5.20 20.93
C GLY A 265 19.19 -6.35 20.30
N CYS A 266 19.60 -6.17 19.06
CA CYS A 266 20.54 -7.02 18.36
C CYS A 266 21.64 -6.15 17.73
N ARG A 267 22.91 -6.49 17.96
CA ARG A 267 24.03 -5.83 17.30
C ARG A 267 24.32 -6.53 15.97
N ASN A 268 24.13 -5.85 14.86
CA ASN A 268 24.35 -6.36 13.51
C ASN A 268 25.45 -5.62 12.75
N MET A 269 26.09 -4.64 13.39
CA MET A 269 27.23 -3.87 12.84
C MET A 269 28.37 -3.79 13.83
N ASP A 270 29.57 -4.03 13.35
CA ASP A 270 30.85 -3.83 14.07
C ASP A 270 31.44 -2.49 13.64
N GLN A 271 31.55 -1.55 14.58
CA GLN A 271 32.08 -0.20 14.32
C GLN A 271 31.45 0.47 13.10
N GLY A 272 30.12 0.27 12.93
CA GLY A 272 29.35 0.81 11.82
C GLY A 272 29.45 0.00 10.51
N SER A 273 30.02 -1.20 10.52
CA SER A 273 30.07 -2.11 9.36
C SER A 273 29.23 -3.35 9.61
N GLY A 274 28.28 -3.64 8.72
CA GLY A 274 27.43 -4.85 8.76
C GLY A 274 27.49 -5.66 7.48
N THR A 275 26.81 -6.80 7.46
CA THR A 275 26.67 -7.66 6.29
C THR A 275 25.23 -8.14 6.13
N PRO A 276 24.80 -8.57 4.92
CA PRO A 276 23.50 -9.23 4.75
C PRO A 276 23.28 -10.41 5.72
N GLU A 277 24.32 -11.15 6.06
CA GLU A 277 24.27 -12.22 7.06
C GLU A 277 23.90 -11.69 8.45
N THR A 278 24.66 -10.73 8.98
CA THR A 278 24.45 -10.19 10.33
C THR A 278 23.07 -9.55 10.46
N TYR A 279 22.59 -8.93 9.36
CA TYR A 279 21.20 -8.42 9.27
C TYR A 279 20.18 -9.55 9.35
N ALA A 280 20.34 -10.60 8.53
CA ALA A 280 19.43 -11.74 8.52
C ALA A 280 19.42 -12.50 9.85
N GLU A 281 20.56 -12.58 10.53
CA GLU A 281 20.66 -13.20 11.85
C GLU A 281 19.84 -12.43 12.90
N CYS A 282 19.96 -11.12 12.96
CA CYS A 282 19.13 -10.30 13.84
C CYS A 282 17.63 -10.42 13.53
N TYR A 283 17.24 -10.42 12.26
CA TYR A 283 15.87 -10.69 11.87
C TYR A 283 15.38 -12.06 12.34
N GLN A 284 16.21 -13.08 12.20
CA GLN A 284 15.92 -14.45 12.69
C GLN A 284 15.69 -14.46 14.18
N TRP A 285 16.59 -13.81 14.94
CA TRP A 285 16.47 -13.73 16.38
C TRP A 285 15.21 -12.98 16.83
N PHE A 286 14.80 -11.94 16.15
CA PHE A 286 13.56 -11.22 16.48
C PHE A 286 12.29 -12.04 16.27
N ILE A 287 12.26 -13.00 15.34
CA ILE A 287 11.10 -13.89 15.20
C ILE A 287 10.96 -14.81 16.42
N ALA A 288 12.08 -15.31 16.96
CA ALA A 288 12.10 -16.23 18.10
C ALA A 288 13.34 -15.97 18.97
N PRO A 289 13.31 -14.94 19.84
CA PRO A 289 14.44 -14.64 20.72
C PRO A 289 14.90 -15.86 21.51
N THR A 290 16.22 -16.01 21.66
CA THR A 290 16.87 -17.12 22.34
C THR A 290 17.58 -16.66 23.62
N ASP A 291 18.01 -17.61 24.43
CA ASP A 291 19.02 -17.33 25.45
C ASP A 291 20.37 -16.95 24.80
N LEU A 292 21.32 -16.43 25.59
CA LEU A 292 22.63 -15.98 25.10
C LEU A 292 23.49 -17.09 24.47
N ASN A 293 23.09 -18.35 24.59
CA ASN A 293 23.76 -19.49 23.95
C ASN A 293 23.04 -19.93 22.65
N GLY A 294 22.08 -19.15 22.17
CA GLY A 294 21.29 -19.48 20.98
C GLY A 294 20.26 -20.60 21.18
N ASN A 295 19.94 -20.96 22.43
CA ASN A 295 19.00 -22.03 22.73
C ASN A 295 17.64 -21.52 23.19
N ASN A 296 16.67 -22.44 23.31
CA ASN A 296 15.35 -22.21 23.89
C ASN A 296 14.57 -21.05 23.17
N PRO A 297 14.38 -21.09 21.86
CA PRO A 297 13.72 -20.03 21.11
C PRO A 297 12.29 -19.78 21.61
N ARG A 298 11.90 -18.50 21.70
CA ARG A 298 10.66 -18.01 22.31
C ARG A 298 9.94 -17.01 21.38
N PRO A 299 9.11 -17.47 20.43
CA PRO A 299 8.30 -16.57 19.57
C PRO A 299 7.36 -15.66 20.37
N ASP A 300 6.93 -16.07 21.56
CA ASP A 300 6.11 -15.25 22.46
C ASP A 300 6.86 -14.04 23.07
N LEU A 301 8.16 -14.02 22.98
CA LEU A 301 9.02 -12.89 23.41
C LEU A 301 9.47 -12.00 22.25
N ALA A 302 8.99 -12.23 21.04
CA ALA A 302 9.28 -11.43 19.86
C ALA A 302 8.81 -9.97 20.02
N PRO A 303 9.53 -8.95 19.49
CA PRO A 303 9.10 -7.57 19.53
C PRO A 303 7.88 -7.33 18.63
N ASP A 304 7.15 -6.24 18.86
CA ASP A 304 5.98 -5.85 18.07
C ASP A 304 6.37 -5.08 16.81
N VAL A 305 7.47 -4.36 16.88
CA VAL A 305 8.08 -3.59 15.80
C VAL A 305 9.59 -3.63 15.94
N ILE A 306 10.30 -3.59 14.80
CA ILE A 306 11.74 -3.39 14.78
C ILE A 306 12.11 -2.14 13.99
N ASN A 307 13.20 -1.48 14.41
CA ASN A 307 13.82 -0.37 13.69
C ASN A 307 15.09 -0.83 12.98
N ASN A 308 15.21 -0.43 11.71
CA ASN A 308 16.30 -0.75 10.80
C ASN A 308 16.89 0.54 10.22
N SER A 309 17.92 1.07 10.85
CA SER A 309 18.55 2.33 10.44
C SER A 309 19.90 2.10 9.75
N TRP A 310 19.92 1.18 8.80
CA TRP A 310 21.08 0.76 8.01
C TRP A 310 20.71 0.57 6.54
N SER A 311 21.68 0.36 5.67
CA SER A 311 21.50 0.16 4.24
C SER A 311 22.41 -0.96 3.70
N CYS A 312 22.14 -1.42 2.48
CA CYS A 312 22.96 -2.39 1.75
C CYS A 312 23.03 -1.95 0.27
N PRO A 313 23.82 -0.89 -0.03
CA PRO A 313 23.78 -0.30 -1.35
C PRO A 313 24.50 -1.18 -2.40
N PRO A 314 24.06 -1.16 -3.67
CA PRO A 314 24.73 -1.86 -4.76
C PRO A 314 26.20 -1.43 -4.96
N SER A 315 26.54 -0.19 -4.62
CA SER A 315 27.92 0.35 -4.66
C SER A 315 28.88 -0.37 -3.72
N GLU A 316 28.39 -0.98 -2.65
CA GLU A 316 29.19 -1.72 -1.66
C GLU A 316 29.07 -3.25 -1.82
N GLY A 317 28.39 -3.72 -2.86
CA GLY A 317 28.33 -5.14 -3.22
C GLY A 317 26.98 -5.81 -3.08
N CYS A 318 25.94 -5.15 -2.56
CA CYS A 318 24.57 -5.67 -2.53
C CYS A 318 23.90 -5.50 -3.91
N THR A 319 24.45 -6.18 -4.91
CA THR A 319 24.08 -5.97 -6.32
C THR A 319 22.80 -6.65 -6.73
N ASP A 320 22.36 -7.69 -5.99
CA ASP A 320 21.03 -8.30 -6.19
C ASP A 320 20.02 -7.67 -5.20
N PRO A 321 18.96 -7.02 -5.70
CA PRO A 321 17.97 -6.37 -4.85
C PRO A 321 17.16 -7.32 -3.97
N ASN A 322 17.21 -8.64 -4.20
CA ASN A 322 16.42 -9.64 -3.47
C ASN A 322 17.15 -10.26 -2.28
N VAL A 323 18.38 -9.87 -2.00
CA VAL A 323 19.24 -10.51 -0.99
C VAL A 323 18.59 -10.65 0.40
N LEU A 324 17.77 -9.69 0.82
CA LEU A 324 17.04 -9.70 2.11
C LEU A 324 15.51 -9.79 1.95
N LEU A 325 14.98 -9.91 0.72
CA LEU A 325 13.52 -9.87 0.48
C LEU A 325 12.77 -10.91 1.31
N THR A 326 13.13 -12.17 1.17
CA THR A 326 12.44 -13.26 1.90
C THR A 326 12.65 -13.14 3.42
N VAL A 327 13.78 -12.58 3.87
CA VAL A 327 14.04 -12.33 5.29
C VAL A 327 13.01 -11.38 5.88
N VAL A 328 12.77 -10.24 5.21
CA VAL A 328 11.79 -9.23 5.65
C VAL A 328 10.35 -9.77 5.54
N GLN A 329 10.03 -10.48 4.45
CA GLN A 329 8.72 -11.12 4.26
C GLN A 329 8.38 -12.07 5.41
N ASN A 330 9.34 -12.88 5.83
CA ASN A 330 9.15 -13.84 6.91
C ASN A 330 9.00 -13.17 8.28
N LEU A 331 9.70 -12.06 8.54
CA LEU A 331 9.51 -11.26 9.75
C LEU A 331 8.08 -10.67 9.80
N VAL A 332 7.64 -10.04 8.71
CA VAL A 332 6.30 -9.44 8.63
C VAL A 332 5.21 -10.51 8.74
N ALA A 333 5.41 -11.68 8.14
CA ALA A 333 4.51 -12.82 8.30
C ALA A 333 4.38 -13.27 9.77
N ALA A 334 5.41 -13.09 10.61
CA ALA A 334 5.34 -13.32 12.05
C ALA A 334 4.58 -12.24 12.83
N GLY A 335 4.05 -11.22 12.15
CA GLY A 335 3.28 -10.13 12.74
C GLY A 335 4.14 -9.05 13.40
N ILE A 336 5.35 -8.82 12.89
CA ILE A 336 6.30 -7.81 13.40
C ILE A 336 6.43 -6.71 12.33
N VAL A 337 6.20 -5.45 12.72
CA VAL A 337 6.39 -4.30 11.83
C VAL A 337 7.89 -4.07 11.59
N SER A 338 8.29 -3.87 10.33
CA SER A 338 9.67 -3.57 9.94
C SER A 338 9.80 -2.11 9.50
N ALA A 339 10.09 -1.19 10.43
CA ALA A 339 10.38 0.21 10.10
C ALA A 339 11.80 0.32 9.52
N HIS A 340 11.95 0.97 8.37
CA HIS A 340 13.20 1.03 7.64
C HIS A 340 13.53 2.45 7.17
N SER A 341 14.78 2.89 7.37
CA SER A 341 15.26 4.17 6.84
C SER A 341 15.30 4.14 5.32
N ALA A 342 14.84 5.21 4.66
CA ALA A 342 14.79 5.31 3.20
C ALA A 342 16.17 5.45 2.53
N GLY A 343 17.22 5.76 3.31
CA GLY A 343 18.56 6.10 2.84
C GLY A 343 18.79 7.60 2.70
N ASN A 344 20.07 8.00 2.60
CA ASN A 344 20.51 9.40 2.62
C ASN A 344 21.11 9.84 1.28
N SER A 345 20.75 9.20 0.18
CA SER A 345 21.27 9.45 -1.17
C SER A 345 20.43 10.46 -2.00
N GLY A 346 19.52 11.22 -1.34
CA GLY A 346 18.71 12.28 -1.98
C GLY A 346 19.59 13.43 -2.50
N SER A 347 19.03 14.41 -3.17
CA SER A 347 17.61 14.72 -3.45
C SER A 347 17.12 14.21 -4.82
N GLY A 348 17.90 13.45 -5.55
CA GLY A 348 17.48 12.90 -6.84
C GLY A 348 16.32 11.91 -6.70
N CYS A 349 15.52 11.74 -7.77
CA CYS A 349 14.52 10.69 -7.85
C CYS A 349 15.19 9.31 -7.98
N SER A 350 14.48 8.24 -7.58
CA SER A 350 14.93 6.84 -7.64
C SER A 350 16.21 6.58 -6.85
N THR A 351 16.35 7.24 -5.72
CA THR A 351 17.48 7.08 -4.80
C THR A 351 17.16 6.17 -3.60
N VAL A 352 15.90 5.74 -3.43
CA VAL A 352 15.56 4.58 -2.60
C VAL A 352 15.96 3.34 -3.40
N SER A 353 17.16 2.83 -3.14
CA SER A 353 17.79 1.81 -3.99
C SER A 353 18.46 0.66 -3.22
N SER A 354 18.47 0.73 -1.89
CA SER A 354 19.13 -0.27 -1.05
C SER A 354 18.14 -1.29 -0.46
N PRO A 355 18.44 -2.60 -0.53
CA PRO A 355 17.82 -3.56 0.39
C PRO A 355 18.05 -3.16 1.88
N ALA A 356 17.08 -3.23 2.81
CA ALA A 356 15.72 -3.72 2.58
C ALA A 356 14.69 -2.60 2.40
N ALA A 357 15.11 -1.32 2.34
CA ALA A 357 14.21 -0.16 2.21
C ALA A 357 13.32 -0.20 0.94
N ILE A 358 13.72 -0.98 -0.08
CA ILE A 358 13.01 -1.08 -1.36
C ILE A 358 11.78 -2.00 -1.33
N TYR A 359 11.59 -2.86 -0.30
CA TYR A 359 10.55 -3.89 -0.29
C TYR A 359 9.18 -3.36 0.11
N ASP A 360 8.11 -4.02 -0.36
CA ASP A 360 6.74 -3.70 0.04
C ASP A 360 6.53 -3.93 1.54
N GLU A 361 7.14 -4.97 2.07
CA GLU A 361 7.03 -5.37 3.47
C GLU A 361 7.84 -4.48 4.43
N SER A 362 8.69 -3.61 3.91
CA SER A 362 9.41 -2.62 4.71
C SER A 362 8.61 -1.31 4.79
N PHE A 363 8.26 -0.87 5.98
CA PHE A 363 7.65 0.43 6.19
C PHE A 363 8.74 1.52 6.15
N THR A 364 8.97 2.06 4.95
CA THR A 364 10.13 2.89 4.63
C THR A 364 9.90 4.36 4.96
N VAL A 365 10.85 4.96 5.68
CA VAL A 365 10.70 6.26 6.33
C VAL A 365 11.66 7.30 5.74
N GLY A 366 11.10 8.37 5.16
CA GLY A 366 11.83 9.57 4.76
C GLY A 366 12.03 10.57 5.90
N ALA A 367 13.01 11.47 5.77
CA ALA A 367 13.39 12.44 6.80
C ALA A 367 12.87 13.85 6.48
N THR A 368 12.20 14.50 7.46
CA THR A 368 11.77 15.90 7.39
C THR A 368 12.47 16.76 8.44
N ASP A 369 12.54 18.07 8.18
CA ASP A 369 12.96 19.07 9.16
C ASP A 369 11.79 19.54 10.05
N SER A 370 12.07 20.49 10.93
CA SER A 370 11.09 21.09 11.87
C SER A 370 9.95 21.85 11.17
N SER A 371 10.13 22.22 9.90
CA SER A 371 9.12 22.88 9.04
C SER A 371 8.31 21.90 8.19
N ASP A 372 8.53 20.57 8.39
CA ASP A 372 8.00 19.49 7.56
C ASP A 372 8.51 19.52 6.12
N THR A 373 9.65 20.16 5.85
CA THR A 373 10.32 20.11 4.55
C THR A 373 11.14 18.81 4.48
N ILE A 374 11.02 18.09 3.37
CA ILE A 374 11.83 16.89 3.17
C ILE A 374 13.31 17.25 3.11
N ALA A 375 14.14 16.57 3.87
CA ALA A 375 15.57 16.82 3.91
C ALA A 375 16.24 16.58 2.55
N GLY A 376 17.24 17.41 2.21
CA GLY A 376 17.93 17.29 0.94
C GLY A 376 18.61 15.94 0.73
N PHE A 377 19.09 15.30 1.81
CA PHE A 377 19.72 13.98 1.77
C PHE A 377 18.69 12.83 1.71
N SER A 378 17.47 13.00 2.21
CA SER A 378 16.50 11.89 2.27
C SER A 378 16.27 11.29 0.89
N SER A 379 16.39 9.98 0.72
CA SER A 379 16.18 9.30 -0.56
C SER A 379 14.74 9.42 -1.05
N ARG A 380 14.56 9.36 -2.36
CA ARG A 380 13.29 9.49 -3.09
C ARG A 380 13.00 8.23 -3.91
N GLY A 381 11.72 7.90 -4.05
CA GLY A 381 11.27 6.93 -5.03
C GLY A 381 11.22 7.48 -6.47
N PRO A 382 10.62 6.71 -7.39
CA PRO A 382 10.22 5.32 -7.20
C PRO A 382 11.42 4.37 -7.13
N VAL A 383 11.19 3.15 -6.60
CA VAL A 383 12.18 2.08 -6.63
C VAL A 383 12.32 1.56 -8.06
N THR A 384 13.53 1.65 -8.61
CA THR A 384 13.79 1.21 -10.01
C THR A 384 14.78 0.06 -10.10
N VAL A 385 15.55 -0.21 -9.04
CA VAL A 385 16.64 -1.20 -9.02
C VAL A 385 16.14 -2.65 -9.18
N ASP A 386 14.90 -2.94 -8.77
CA ASP A 386 14.23 -4.23 -8.93
C ASP A 386 13.21 -4.25 -10.09
N GLY A 387 13.07 -3.15 -10.81
CA GLY A 387 12.12 -2.98 -11.92
C GLY A 387 10.65 -2.81 -11.52
N SER A 388 10.32 -2.73 -10.23
CA SER A 388 8.94 -2.61 -9.73
C SER A 388 8.30 -1.25 -10.01
N ASN A 389 9.08 -0.18 -10.04
CA ASN A 389 8.62 1.22 -10.01
C ASN A 389 7.71 1.53 -8.79
N ARG A 390 7.92 0.80 -7.70
CA ARG A 390 7.19 0.94 -6.45
C ARG A 390 7.39 2.34 -5.86
N SER A 391 6.30 2.94 -5.36
CA SER A 391 6.39 4.22 -4.66
C SER A 391 7.05 4.02 -3.29
N LYS A 392 8.05 4.83 -2.98
CA LYS A 392 8.75 4.92 -1.70
C LYS A 392 9.26 6.37 -1.51
N PRO A 393 9.45 6.85 -0.25
CA PRO A 393 9.14 6.18 1.01
C PRO A 393 7.62 6.00 1.20
N ASP A 394 7.21 5.17 2.17
CA ASP A 394 5.79 5.01 2.52
C ASP A 394 5.31 6.21 3.34
N ILE A 395 6.17 6.69 4.25
CA ILE A 395 5.88 7.76 5.21
C ILE A 395 7.12 8.62 5.44
N SER A 396 6.96 9.76 6.09
CA SER A 396 8.06 10.61 6.55
C SER A 396 7.94 10.95 8.02
N ALA A 397 9.07 11.20 8.67
CA ALA A 397 9.16 11.60 10.08
C ALA A 397 10.29 12.61 10.32
N PRO A 398 10.33 13.30 11.46
CA PRO A 398 11.46 14.18 11.81
C PRO A 398 12.78 13.43 11.76
N GLY A 399 13.75 13.97 10.99
CA GLY A 399 15.06 13.34 10.81
C GLY A 399 16.20 14.34 10.64
N VAL A 400 15.98 15.63 10.95
CA VAL A 400 16.98 16.69 10.85
C VAL A 400 17.21 17.32 12.22
N ASN A 401 18.46 17.43 12.65
CA ASN A 401 18.85 18.03 13.93
C ASN A 401 18.15 17.36 15.13
N ILE A 402 18.23 16.05 15.20
CA ILE A 402 17.64 15.25 16.27
C ILE A 402 18.63 15.12 17.43
N ARG A 403 18.12 15.32 18.65
CA ARG A 403 18.86 15.06 19.88
C ARG A 403 18.38 13.76 20.52
N SER A 404 19.36 12.92 20.90
CA SER A 404 19.06 11.64 21.56
C SER A 404 20.22 11.19 22.46
N SER A 405 20.12 9.99 23.04
CA SER A 405 21.12 9.37 23.90
C SER A 405 22.35 8.92 23.08
N VAL A 406 23.52 9.02 23.67
CA VAL A 406 24.77 8.50 23.10
C VAL A 406 25.57 7.74 24.18
N PRO A 407 26.48 6.82 23.79
CA PRO A 407 27.33 6.11 24.77
C PRO A 407 28.06 7.03 25.72
N GLY A 408 28.25 6.56 26.96
CA GLY A 408 28.83 7.36 28.06
C GLY A 408 27.82 8.07 28.93
N GLY A 409 26.51 7.80 28.74
CA GLY A 409 25.41 8.35 29.54
C GLY A 409 25.01 9.78 29.15
N GLY A 410 25.50 10.26 28.00
CA GLY A 410 25.27 11.60 27.48
C GLY A 410 24.16 11.72 26.48
N PHE A 411 23.93 12.95 26.02
CA PHE A 411 22.94 13.28 24.99
C PHE A 411 23.59 14.19 23.95
N GLU A 412 23.42 13.88 22.68
CA GLU A 412 23.92 14.69 21.57
C GLU A 412 22.79 15.13 20.64
N GLY A 413 22.84 16.37 20.18
CA GLY A 413 21.95 16.95 19.18
C GLY A 413 22.69 17.19 17.86
N GLY A 414 21.90 17.59 16.83
CA GLY A 414 22.49 17.90 15.51
C GLY A 414 22.51 16.71 14.56
N TRP A 415 22.16 15.52 14.99
CA TRP A 415 22.17 14.35 14.13
C TRP A 415 21.07 14.42 13.07
N SER A 416 21.44 14.21 11.82
CA SER A 416 20.51 14.30 10.69
C SER A 416 20.67 13.09 9.77
N GLY A 417 19.55 12.43 9.45
CA GLY A 417 19.52 11.23 8.63
C GLY A 417 18.15 10.58 8.63
N THR A 418 17.86 9.75 7.65
CA THR A 418 16.66 8.88 7.69
C THR A 418 16.75 7.88 8.84
N SER A 419 17.96 7.57 9.31
CA SER A 419 18.23 6.80 10.53
C SER A 419 17.63 7.44 11.79
N MET A 420 17.47 8.76 11.82
CA MET A 420 16.82 9.48 12.92
C MET A 420 15.30 9.55 12.72
N ALA A 421 14.79 9.38 11.50
CA ALA A 421 13.36 9.39 11.18
C ALA A 421 12.69 8.04 11.47
N GLY A 422 13.29 6.93 11.07
CA GLY A 422 12.78 5.56 11.31
C GLY A 422 12.36 5.27 12.75
N PRO A 423 13.19 5.62 13.75
CA PRO A 423 12.86 5.42 15.16
C PRO A 423 11.57 6.10 15.65
N HIS A 424 11.19 7.24 15.07
CA HIS A 424 9.92 7.88 15.37
C HIS A 424 8.72 7.00 14.95
N VAL A 425 8.85 6.33 13.82
CA VAL A 425 7.81 5.42 13.32
C VAL A 425 7.72 4.18 14.20
N ALA A 426 8.86 3.58 14.58
CA ALA A 426 8.85 2.43 15.50
C ALA A 426 8.22 2.79 16.87
N GLY A 427 8.53 3.99 17.39
CA GLY A 427 7.89 4.50 18.60
C GLY A 427 6.39 4.80 18.44
N LEU A 428 5.97 5.31 17.26
CA LEU A 428 4.55 5.52 16.95
C LEU A 428 3.78 4.18 16.90
N VAL A 429 4.34 3.14 16.30
CA VAL A 429 3.75 1.80 16.30
C VAL A 429 3.52 1.32 17.75
N ALA A 430 4.48 1.57 18.64
CA ALA A 430 4.32 1.21 20.06
C ALA A 430 3.20 2.01 20.75
N LEU A 431 3.08 3.31 20.48
CA LEU A 431 1.97 4.13 21.00
C LEU A 431 0.62 3.63 20.47
N LEU A 432 0.55 3.32 19.19
CA LEU A 432 -0.67 2.85 18.53
C LEU A 432 -1.13 1.49 19.08
N ILE A 433 -0.24 0.51 19.20
CA ILE A 433 -0.57 -0.81 19.78
C ILE A 433 -0.93 -0.68 21.26
N SER A 434 -0.29 0.23 22.00
CA SER A 434 -0.65 0.51 23.40
C SER A 434 -2.07 1.05 23.56
N ALA A 435 -2.51 1.88 22.61
CA ALA A 435 -3.86 2.45 22.58
C ALA A 435 -4.90 1.48 22.00
N LYS A 436 -4.49 0.64 21.04
CA LYS A 436 -5.32 -0.30 20.28
C LYS A 436 -4.66 -1.69 20.28
N PRO A 437 -4.76 -2.46 21.37
CA PRO A 437 -4.10 -3.76 21.49
C PRO A 437 -4.53 -4.81 20.44
N GLU A 438 -5.70 -4.64 19.85
CA GLU A 438 -6.23 -5.47 18.75
C GLU A 438 -5.39 -5.38 17.47
N LEU A 439 -4.66 -4.28 17.26
CA LEU A 439 -3.75 -4.12 16.12
C LEU A 439 -2.45 -4.90 16.26
N ARG A 440 -2.16 -5.47 17.44
CA ARG A 440 -0.93 -6.25 17.66
C ARG A 440 -0.83 -7.42 16.69
N GLY A 441 0.23 -7.42 15.87
CA GLY A 441 0.45 -8.44 14.84
C GLY A 441 -0.35 -8.23 13.55
N GLN A 442 -1.10 -7.13 13.44
CA GLN A 442 -1.84 -6.73 12.24
C GLN A 442 -1.03 -5.67 11.49
N VAL A 443 0.08 -6.10 10.84
CA VAL A 443 1.05 -5.17 10.23
C VAL A 443 0.41 -4.26 9.19
N PRO A 444 -0.37 -4.76 8.19
CA PRO A 444 -1.00 -3.90 7.18
C PRO A 444 -1.95 -2.86 7.78
N GLU A 445 -2.68 -3.20 8.83
CA GLU A 445 -3.63 -2.31 9.50
C GLU A 445 -2.91 -1.21 10.28
N ILE A 446 -1.76 -1.53 10.89
CA ILE A 446 -0.90 -0.53 11.57
C ILE A 446 -0.36 0.46 10.55
N GLU A 447 0.23 -0.03 9.45
CA GLU A 447 0.79 0.80 8.38
C GLU A 447 -0.28 1.69 7.75
N THR A 448 -1.43 1.12 7.38
CA THR A 448 -2.58 1.86 6.84
C THR A 448 -3.06 2.94 7.81
N THR A 449 -3.14 2.66 9.11
CA THR A 449 -3.52 3.66 10.12
C THR A 449 -2.56 4.85 10.09
N ILE A 450 -1.25 4.58 10.09
CA ILE A 450 -0.22 5.62 10.11
C ILE A 450 -0.25 6.44 8.81
N GLU A 451 -0.40 5.80 7.66
CA GLU A 451 -0.48 6.42 6.34
C GLU A 451 -1.70 7.35 6.19
N ARG A 452 -2.88 6.86 6.55
CA ARG A 452 -4.15 7.60 6.43
C ARG A 452 -4.21 8.82 7.33
N THR A 453 -3.58 8.75 8.48
CA THR A 453 -3.59 9.81 9.50
C THR A 453 -2.42 10.77 9.43
N ALA A 454 -1.49 10.55 8.49
CA ALA A 454 -0.34 11.39 8.26
C ALA A 454 -0.74 12.84 7.90
N VAL A 455 0.05 13.79 8.36
CA VAL A 455 -0.05 15.18 7.90
C VAL A 455 0.40 15.23 6.44
N LYS A 456 -0.56 15.32 5.54
CA LYS A 456 -0.36 15.27 4.10
C LYS A 456 0.68 16.29 3.63
N ARG A 457 1.62 15.85 2.78
CA ARG A 457 2.68 16.67 2.20
C ARG A 457 2.73 16.49 0.69
N THR A 458 2.67 17.60 -0.02
CA THR A 458 2.73 17.66 -1.48
C THR A 458 4.07 18.23 -1.94
N THR A 459 4.45 17.98 -3.19
CA THR A 459 5.72 18.44 -3.77
C THR A 459 5.59 18.68 -5.26
N ASN A 460 6.41 19.61 -5.77
CA ASN A 460 6.56 19.83 -7.21
C ASN A 460 7.73 19.06 -7.81
N GLN A 461 8.37 18.14 -7.06
CA GLN A 461 9.57 17.44 -7.52
C GLN A 461 9.28 16.50 -8.70
N GLY A 462 8.06 15.89 -8.74
CA GLY A 462 7.61 15.07 -9.88
C GLY A 462 8.34 13.74 -10.04
N CYS A 463 8.88 13.16 -8.97
CA CYS A 463 9.55 11.87 -9.02
C CYS A 463 8.57 10.77 -9.46
N GLY A 464 8.99 9.92 -10.41
CA GLY A 464 8.13 8.86 -10.94
C GLY A 464 6.94 9.34 -11.77
N GLY A 465 6.82 10.65 -12.02
CA GLY A 465 5.68 11.26 -12.69
C GLY A 465 4.58 11.77 -11.74
N ASP A 466 4.89 11.87 -10.45
CA ASP A 466 3.96 12.41 -9.43
C ASP A 466 3.44 13.80 -9.82
N LEU A 467 2.14 14.01 -9.64
CA LEU A 467 1.51 15.31 -9.79
C LEU A 467 1.76 16.19 -8.55
N PRO A 468 1.73 17.54 -8.70
CA PRO A 468 2.04 18.45 -7.58
C PRO A 468 1.17 18.30 -6.33
N ASP A 469 -0.05 17.80 -6.46
CA ASP A 469 -1.03 17.59 -5.39
C ASP A 469 -1.23 16.11 -5.04
N GLN A 470 -0.45 15.21 -5.65
CA GLN A 470 -0.56 13.77 -5.45
C GLN A 470 -0.14 13.34 -4.05
N ILE A 471 -0.93 12.45 -3.44
CA ILE A 471 -0.65 11.75 -2.19
C ILE A 471 -1.18 10.30 -2.32
N PRO A 472 -0.37 9.27 -2.02
CA PRO A 472 1.07 9.37 -1.69
C PRO A 472 1.91 9.83 -2.86
N ASN A 473 3.15 10.30 -2.58
CA ASN A 473 4.12 10.68 -3.59
C ASN A 473 5.53 10.17 -3.24
N ASN A 474 6.37 10.06 -4.25
CA ASN A 474 7.72 9.50 -4.14
C ASN A 474 8.73 10.34 -3.34
N THR A 475 8.29 11.43 -2.73
CA THR A 475 9.13 12.34 -1.91
C THR A 475 8.83 12.22 -0.42
N TYR A 476 7.55 12.21 -0.05
CA TYR A 476 7.09 12.20 1.34
C TYR A 476 6.32 10.93 1.71
N GLY A 477 6.03 10.05 0.74
CA GLY A 477 5.03 9.01 0.92
C GLY A 477 3.63 9.61 1.17
N TRP A 478 2.94 9.13 2.17
CA TRP A 478 1.64 9.66 2.60
C TRP A 478 1.74 11.00 3.33
N GLY A 479 2.94 11.39 3.79
CA GLY A 479 3.18 12.62 4.52
C GLY A 479 4.01 12.42 5.79
N ARG A 480 3.95 13.38 6.74
CA ARG A 480 4.63 13.29 8.02
C ARG A 480 3.71 12.65 9.07
N ILE A 481 4.22 11.69 9.84
CA ILE A 481 3.48 10.98 10.89
C ILE A 481 2.81 11.92 11.91
N ASP A 482 1.61 11.55 12.39
CA ASP A 482 0.88 12.26 13.46
C ASP A 482 0.38 11.22 14.47
N ALA A 483 0.99 11.16 15.65
CA ALA A 483 0.71 10.14 16.63
C ALA A 483 -0.71 10.28 17.22
N LEU A 484 -1.18 11.49 17.46
CA LEU A 484 -2.51 11.72 17.99
C LEU A 484 -3.60 11.29 17.00
N ASN A 485 -3.45 11.70 15.74
CA ASN A 485 -4.41 11.31 14.71
C ASN A 485 -4.43 9.79 14.52
N ALA A 486 -3.28 9.10 14.55
CA ALA A 486 -3.21 7.65 14.42
C ALA A 486 -3.94 6.92 15.56
N VAL A 487 -3.76 7.40 16.79
CA VAL A 487 -4.43 6.81 17.97
C VAL A 487 -5.94 7.09 17.98
N LEU A 488 -6.35 8.26 17.51
CA LEU A 488 -7.77 8.67 17.47
C LEU A 488 -8.51 8.17 16.20
N TYR A 489 -7.79 7.61 15.22
CA TYR A 489 -8.39 7.10 13.97
C TYR A 489 -9.36 5.95 14.27
N THR A 490 -10.61 6.09 13.83
CA THR A 490 -11.69 5.12 14.09
C THR A 490 -12.39 4.75 12.80
N ASP A 491 -13.00 3.56 12.77
CA ASP A 491 -13.83 3.10 11.66
C ASP A 491 -15.04 4.02 11.45
N GLN A 492 -15.40 4.26 10.20
CA GLN A 492 -16.56 5.06 9.81
C GLN A 492 -17.39 4.33 8.76
N LEU A 493 -18.72 4.38 8.95
CA LEU A 493 -19.70 3.92 7.95
C LEU A 493 -20.42 5.13 7.36
N GLU A 494 -20.59 5.10 6.05
CA GLU A 494 -21.49 6.03 5.33
C GLU A 494 -22.70 5.27 4.83
N LEU A 495 -23.87 5.92 4.92
CA LEU A 495 -25.14 5.36 4.46
C LEU A 495 -25.81 6.32 3.48
N ASN A 496 -25.95 5.87 2.25
CA ASN A 496 -26.64 6.58 1.19
C ASN A 496 -27.89 5.84 0.74
N LYS A 497 -28.97 6.59 0.46
CA LYS A 497 -30.20 6.05 -0.10
C LYS A 497 -30.65 6.88 -1.29
N VAL A 498 -31.08 6.22 -2.36
CA VAL A 498 -31.66 6.85 -3.53
C VAL A 498 -32.97 6.19 -3.90
N ALA A 499 -33.92 6.99 -4.34
CA ALA A 499 -35.21 6.50 -4.89
C ALA A 499 -35.06 6.25 -6.40
N SER A 500 -35.75 5.24 -6.92
CA SER A 500 -35.77 4.89 -8.35
C SER A 500 -36.44 5.93 -9.23
N ALA A 501 -37.22 6.85 -8.64
CA ALA A 501 -37.94 7.89 -9.33
C ALA A 501 -37.85 9.23 -8.62
N LEU A 502 -37.87 10.32 -9.38
CA LEU A 502 -37.87 11.69 -8.83
C LEU A 502 -39.26 12.09 -8.33
N PHE A 503 -40.31 11.43 -8.79
CA PHE A 503 -41.70 11.53 -8.36
C PHE A 503 -42.42 10.22 -8.68
N VAL A 504 -43.57 9.99 -8.07
CA VAL A 504 -44.43 8.80 -8.28
C VAL A 504 -45.91 9.21 -8.40
N HIS A 505 -46.74 8.31 -8.93
CA HIS A 505 -48.20 8.45 -8.90
C HIS A 505 -48.82 7.49 -7.88
N PRO A 506 -50.03 7.77 -7.38
CA PRO A 506 -50.78 6.83 -6.56
C PRO A 506 -50.91 5.47 -7.24
N GLY A 507 -50.52 4.40 -6.56
CA GLY A 507 -50.52 3.03 -7.08
C GLY A 507 -49.24 2.58 -7.77
N ASP A 508 -48.26 3.46 -7.97
CA ASP A 508 -46.96 3.12 -8.54
C ASP A 508 -46.13 2.24 -7.59
N VAL A 509 -45.08 1.62 -8.15
CA VAL A 509 -44.04 0.92 -7.40
C VAL A 509 -42.82 1.83 -7.29
N LEU A 510 -42.33 2.00 -6.06
CA LEU A 510 -41.13 2.78 -5.76
C LEU A 510 -40.05 1.87 -5.17
N THR A 511 -38.86 1.93 -5.72
CA THR A 511 -37.68 1.19 -5.20
C THR A 511 -36.69 2.16 -4.57
N TYR A 512 -36.29 1.87 -3.35
CA TYR A 512 -35.16 2.53 -2.69
C TYR A 512 -33.92 1.63 -2.76
N THR A 513 -32.81 2.16 -3.22
CA THR A 513 -31.49 1.50 -3.13
C THR A 513 -30.71 2.13 -1.98
N LEU A 514 -30.38 1.31 -0.99
CA LEU A 514 -29.54 1.70 0.15
C LEU A 514 -28.13 1.17 -0.08
N THR A 515 -27.14 2.02 0.08
CA THR A 515 -25.72 1.66 -0.05
C THR A 515 -24.99 2.01 1.22
N ILE A 516 -24.36 1.01 1.83
CA ILE A 516 -23.43 1.17 2.96
C ILE A 516 -22.03 1.19 2.40
N THR A 517 -21.20 2.11 2.85
CA THR A 517 -19.77 2.18 2.55
C THR A 517 -18.98 2.22 3.85
N HIS A 518 -18.00 1.34 4.02
CA HIS A 518 -17.00 1.47 5.07
C HIS A 518 -15.97 2.49 4.58
N SER A 519 -16.20 3.77 4.91
CA SER A 519 -15.48 4.89 4.29
C SER A 519 -14.12 5.14 4.90
N GLU A 520 -13.95 4.81 6.19
CA GLU A 520 -12.68 4.89 6.91
C GLU A 520 -12.57 3.75 7.90
N GLY A 521 -11.37 3.19 8.05
CA GLY A 521 -11.05 2.09 8.96
C GLY A 521 -9.80 1.34 8.54
N VAL A 522 -9.36 0.43 9.40
CA VAL A 522 -8.16 -0.40 9.19
C VAL A 522 -8.45 -1.89 9.31
N THR A 523 -9.59 -2.23 9.88
CA THR A 523 -10.08 -3.61 9.99
C THR A 523 -11.47 -3.71 9.41
N ASP A 524 -11.83 -4.88 8.91
CA ASP A 524 -13.20 -5.13 8.47
C ASP A 524 -14.15 -4.94 9.65
N THR A 525 -15.26 -4.26 9.42
CA THR A 525 -16.27 -4.09 10.47
C THR A 525 -17.22 -5.29 10.53
N SER A 526 -17.53 -5.75 11.74
CA SER A 526 -18.34 -6.95 11.99
C SER A 526 -19.74 -6.63 12.48
N ASN A 527 -20.67 -7.58 12.30
CA ASN A 527 -22.08 -7.49 12.72
C ASN A 527 -22.76 -6.20 12.21
N VAL A 528 -22.63 -5.93 10.90
CA VAL A 528 -23.22 -4.74 10.30
C VAL A 528 -24.74 -4.94 10.17
N ILE A 529 -25.51 -4.08 10.81
CA ILE A 529 -26.96 -4.09 10.84
C ILE A 529 -27.47 -2.84 10.15
N LEU A 530 -28.21 -3.03 9.04
CA LEU A 530 -28.91 -1.97 8.32
C LEU A 530 -30.42 -2.09 8.58
N THR A 531 -31.05 -0.99 8.96
CA THR A 531 -32.51 -0.93 9.16
C THR A 531 -33.13 0.16 8.29
N ASP A 532 -34.36 -0.06 7.84
CA ASP A 532 -35.18 0.90 7.13
C ASP A 532 -36.65 0.76 7.55
N THR A 533 -37.23 1.87 7.98
CA THR A 533 -38.65 1.92 8.32
C THR A 533 -39.46 2.33 7.09
N LEU A 534 -40.45 1.54 6.72
CA LEU A 534 -41.36 1.84 5.58
C LEU A 534 -41.92 3.24 5.75
N PRO A 535 -41.82 4.12 4.75
CA PRO A 535 -42.43 5.43 4.78
C PRO A 535 -43.96 5.35 4.83
N THR A 536 -44.58 6.39 5.44
CA THR A 536 -46.05 6.52 5.38
C THR A 536 -46.56 6.57 3.96
N ASP A 537 -47.82 6.21 3.73
CA ASP A 537 -48.46 6.15 2.43
C ASP A 537 -47.80 5.16 1.45
N THR A 538 -47.15 4.12 2.02
CA THR A 538 -46.58 3.01 1.23
C THR A 538 -46.88 1.66 1.87
N THR A 539 -46.86 0.62 1.04
CA THR A 539 -46.99 -0.79 1.45
C THR A 539 -45.77 -1.59 1.01
N PHE A 540 -45.31 -2.51 1.85
CA PHE A 540 -44.18 -3.38 1.52
C PHE A 540 -44.52 -4.32 0.34
N ILE A 541 -43.61 -4.40 -0.64
CA ILE A 541 -43.67 -5.36 -1.73
C ILE A 541 -42.58 -6.42 -1.60
N SER A 542 -41.32 -6.02 -1.57
CA SER A 542 -40.16 -6.92 -1.45
C SER A 542 -38.90 -6.19 -0.99
N ALA A 543 -37.90 -6.95 -0.58
CA ALA A 543 -36.55 -6.45 -0.29
C ALA A 543 -35.50 -7.45 -0.72
N THR A 544 -34.23 -7.00 -0.87
CA THR A 544 -33.08 -7.88 -1.14
C THR A 544 -32.93 -8.91 -0.04
N LEU A 545 -32.88 -10.19 -0.40
CA LEU A 545 -32.71 -11.30 0.55
C LEU A 545 -31.21 -11.47 0.94
N PRO A 546 -30.89 -11.94 2.18
CA PRO A 546 -31.84 -12.19 3.28
C PRO A 546 -32.20 -10.89 4.01
N TYR A 547 -33.42 -10.79 4.50
CA TYR A 547 -33.91 -9.72 5.37
C TYR A 547 -34.83 -10.27 6.45
N THR A 548 -35.05 -9.52 7.53
CA THR A 548 -36.10 -9.73 8.50
C THR A 548 -37.05 -8.54 8.51
N GLN A 549 -38.36 -8.80 8.71
CA GLN A 549 -39.37 -7.74 8.82
C GLN A 549 -40.05 -7.80 10.17
N THR A 550 -40.05 -6.68 10.89
CA THR A 550 -40.75 -6.53 12.16
C THR A 550 -41.64 -5.29 12.09
N GLY A 551 -42.97 -5.49 11.90
CA GLY A 551 -43.86 -4.40 11.63
C GLY A 551 -43.51 -3.65 10.34
N ASN A 552 -43.22 -2.37 10.44
CA ASN A 552 -42.80 -1.52 9.33
C ASN A 552 -41.29 -1.44 9.14
N VAL A 553 -40.48 -2.12 9.97
CA VAL A 553 -39.02 -2.09 9.89
C VAL A 553 -38.52 -3.29 9.12
N ILE A 554 -37.69 -3.04 8.12
CA ILE A 554 -36.93 -4.05 7.38
C ILE A 554 -35.50 -3.98 7.89
N GLN A 555 -34.90 -5.14 8.21
CA GLN A 555 -33.52 -5.26 8.68
C GLN A 555 -32.74 -6.23 7.82
N TRP A 556 -31.51 -5.83 7.48
CA TRP A 556 -30.50 -6.68 6.85
C TRP A 556 -29.31 -6.83 7.79
N ASP A 557 -28.85 -8.08 7.96
CA ASP A 557 -27.73 -8.42 8.80
C ASP A 557 -26.59 -8.93 7.91
N PHE A 558 -25.44 -8.26 7.98
CA PHE A 558 -24.21 -8.68 7.30
C PHE A 558 -23.18 -9.06 8.35
N SER A 559 -22.57 -10.24 8.19
CA SER A 559 -21.56 -10.72 9.15
C SER A 559 -20.35 -9.79 9.18
N GLN A 560 -20.03 -9.14 8.04
CA GLN A 560 -18.83 -8.35 7.85
C GLN A 560 -18.99 -7.38 6.67
N LEU A 561 -18.35 -6.22 6.75
CA LEU A 561 -18.11 -5.30 5.64
C LEU A 561 -16.62 -4.99 5.60
N GLU A 562 -15.99 -5.31 4.47
CA GLU A 562 -14.56 -5.09 4.25
C GLU A 562 -14.21 -3.60 4.31
N VAL A 563 -12.99 -3.29 4.73
CA VAL A 563 -12.46 -1.92 4.71
C VAL A 563 -12.57 -1.36 3.28
N PHE A 564 -13.13 -0.15 3.15
CA PHE A 564 -13.47 0.50 1.86
C PHE A 564 -14.44 -0.31 1.00
N GLY A 565 -15.03 -1.37 1.54
CA GLY A 565 -16.05 -2.17 0.90
C GLY A 565 -17.39 -1.46 0.87
N THR A 566 -18.25 -1.90 -0.04
CA THR A 566 -19.64 -1.43 -0.16
C THR A 566 -20.61 -2.59 -0.20
N ARG A 567 -21.82 -2.37 0.33
CA ARG A 567 -22.97 -3.28 0.20
C ARG A 567 -24.20 -2.46 -0.19
N SER A 568 -24.96 -2.98 -1.16
CA SER A 568 -26.22 -2.35 -1.56
C SER A 568 -27.38 -3.33 -1.43
N VAL A 569 -28.52 -2.82 -0.97
CA VAL A 569 -29.78 -3.55 -0.89
C VAL A 569 -30.90 -2.70 -1.50
N GLU A 570 -31.96 -3.35 -1.92
CA GLU A 570 -33.16 -2.70 -2.44
C GLU A 570 -34.36 -2.96 -1.52
N LEU A 571 -35.14 -1.90 -1.29
CA LEU A 571 -36.45 -1.93 -0.66
C LEU A 571 -37.48 -1.50 -1.68
N VAL A 572 -38.43 -2.37 -1.99
CA VAL A 572 -39.51 -2.11 -2.95
C VAL A 572 -40.84 -1.91 -2.22
N VAL A 573 -41.48 -0.79 -2.46
CA VAL A 573 -42.77 -0.42 -1.85
C VAL A 573 -43.80 -0.06 -2.91
N GLY A 574 -45.06 -0.32 -2.63
CA GLY A 574 -46.19 0.16 -3.41
C GLY A 574 -46.68 1.48 -2.82
N VAL A 575 -46.87 2.49 -3.66
CA VAL A 575 -47.46 3.78 -3.29
C VAL A 575 -48.96 3.58 -3.05
N ASP A 576 -49.48 4.03 -1.90
CA ASP A 576 -50.90 3.93 -1.59
C ASP A 576 -51.73 4.63 -2.69
N PRO A 577 -52.82 4.04 -3.17
CA PRO A 577 -53.74 4.69 -4.11
C PRO A 577 -54.33 6.01 -3.63
N ALA A 578 -54.33 6.27 -2.32
CA ALA A 578 -54.78 7.51 -1.72
C ALA A 578 -53.62 8.49 -1.37
N ALA A 579 -52.35 8.12 -1.66
CA ALA A 579 -51.19 8.93 -1.37
C ALA A 579 -51.24 10.29 -2.08
N SER A 580 -50.80 11.33 -1.40
CA SER A 580 -50.65 12.68 -1.96
C SER A 580 -49.55 13.46 -1.22
N GLY A 581 -49.02 14.51 -1.85
CA GLY A 581 -47.97 15.35 -1.25
C GLY A 581 -46.58 14.78 -1.46
N VAL A 582 -45.87 14.40 -0.43
CA VAL A 582 -44.46 13.90 -0.50
C VAL A 582 -44.30 12.65 0.36
N ILE A 583 -43.85 11.56 -0.23
CA ILE A 583 -43.41 10.38 0.51
C ILE A 583 -42.02 10.66 1.01
N THR A 584 -41.82 10.68 2.34
CA THR A 584 -40.51 10.89 2.97
C THR A 584 -40.08 9.60 3.65
N ASN A 585 -38.93 9.04 3.20
CA ASN A 585 -38.24 7.96 3.89
C ASN A 585 -37.01 8.53 4.61
N SER A 586 -37.13 8.69 5.94
CA SER A 586 -36.12 9.35 6.79
C SER A 586 -35.64 8.49 7.95
N ASP A 587 -36.30 7.38 8.25
CA ASP A 587 -35.97 6.53 9.39
C ASP A 587 -35.26 5.27 8.90
N TYR A 588 -33.98 5.44 8.62
CA TYR A 588 -33.07 4.35 8.24
C TYR A 588 -31.68 4.59 8.80
N ALA A 589 -31.01 3.52 9.22
CA ALA A 589 -29.73 3.61 9.89
C ALA A 589 -28.88 2.35 9.70
N VAL A 590 -27.57 2.49 9.85
CA VAL A 590 -26.61 1.40 9.88
C VAL A 590 -25.79 1.47 11.16
N GLN A 591 -25.41 0.32 11.71
CA GLN A 591 -24.49 0.19 12.85
C GLN A 591 -23.66 -1.06 12.70
N SER A 592 -22.56 -1.16 13.46
CA SER A 592 -21.71 -2.35 13.54
C SER A 592 -21.13 -2.50 14.95
N ASP A 593 -20.30 -3.51 15.20
CA ASP A 593 -19.60 -3.65 16.47
C ASP A 593 -18.59 -2.50 16.72
N GLN A 594 -18.02 -1.94 15.63
CA GLN A 594 -16.99 -0.90 15.68
C GLN A 594 -17.55 0.52 15.53
N VAL A 595 -18.72 0.66 14.88
CA VAL A 595 -19.31 1.96 14.55
C VAL A 595 -20.69 2.07 15.17
N SER A 596 -20.89 3.12 15.99
CA SER A 596 -22.22 3.45 16.51
C SER A 596 -23.18 3.82 15.39
N GLN A 597 -24.49 3.79 15.69
CA GLN A 597 -25.53 4.00 14.70
C GLN A 597 -25.37 5.30 13.90
N VAL A 598 -25.34 5.15 12.57
CA VAL A 598 -25.28 6.24 11.58
C VAL A 598 -26.62 6.29 10.85
N HIS A 599 -27.28 7.45 10.89
CA HIS A 599 -28.54 7.69 10.18
C HIS A 599 -28.27 8.31 8.81
N GLY A 600 -29.11 7.91 7.83
CA GLY A 600 -29.07 8.51 6.50
C GLY A 600 -29.92 9.78 6.38
N GLU A 601 -29.68 10.57 5.33
CA GLU A 601 -30.43 11.79 5.02
C GLU A 601 -31.84 11.45 4.46
N PRO A 602 -32.91 12.22 4.79
CA PRO A 602 -34.24 11.96 4.31
C PRO A 602 -34.34 11.95 2.77
N VAL A 603 -34.97 10.91 2.22
CA VAL A 603 -35.30 10.81 0.78
C VAL A 603 -36.72 11.20 0.56
N ASN A 604 -36.95 12.28 -0.19
CA ASN A 604 -38.24 12.87 -0.48
C ASN A 604 -38.65 12.54 -1.93
N THR A 605 -39.80 11.89 -2.11
CA THR A 605 -40.37 11.56 -3.41
C THR A 605 -41.78 12.16 -3.53
N PRO A 606 -41.98 13.23 -4.33
CA PRO A 606 -43.30 13.83 -4.56
C PRO A 606 -44.29 12.84 -5.16
N VAL A 607 -45.55 12.91 -4.74
CA VAL A 607 -46.68 12.18 -5.34
C VAL A 607 -47.43 13.13 -6.25
N GLU A 608 -47.37 12.86 -7.53
CA GLU A 608 -48.03 13.67 -8.56
C GLU A 608 -49.35 13.04 -9.01
N ALA A 609 -50.26 13.84 -9.56
CA ALA A 609 -51.50 13.32 -10.11
C ALA A 609 -51.23 12.32 -11.26
N PRO A 610 -52.11 11.32 -11.49
CA PRO A 610 -51.92 10.33 -12.54
C PRO A 610 -51.67 10.97 -13.89
N ASN A 611 -50.62 10.50 -14.54
CA ASN A 611 -50.17 11.06 -15.81
C ASN A 611 -51.04 10.54 -16.97
N ILE A 612 -51.50 11.43 -17.83
CA ILE A 612 -52.22 11.10 -19.06
C ILE A 612 -51.33 11.13 -20.32
N LEU A 613 -50.04 11.42 -20.17
CA LEU A 613 -49.05 11.35 -21.25
C LEU A 613 -48.13 10.16 -21.07
N GLU A 614 -47.97 9.36 -22.10
CA GLU A 614 -46.98 8.30 -22.21
C GLU A 614 -45.86 8.76 -23.16
N LEU A 615 -44.61 8.53 -22.78
CA LEU A 615 -43.40 8.90 -23.55
C LEU A 615 -42.53 7.69 -23.78
N SER A 616 -42.26 7.37 -25.05
CA SER A 616 -41.35 6.33 -25.46
C SER A 616 -40.28 6.84 -26.42
N LYS A 617 -39.13 6.20 -26.44
CA LYS A 617 -38.04 6.49 -27.37
C LYS A 617 -37.44 5.20 -27.89
N ILE A 618 -37.13 5.16 -29.16
CA ILE A 618 -36.37 4.07 -29.79
C ILE A 618 -35.17 4.65 -30.56
N ALA A 619 -34.06 3.91 -30.60
CA ALA A 619 -32.94 4.21 -31.43
C ALA A 619 -32.94 3.39 -32.72
N SER A 620 -32.50 3.95 -33.83
CA SER A 620 -32.43 3.25 -35.13
C SER A 620 -31.42 2.10 -35.16
N ALA A 621 -30.60 1.96 -34.15
CA ALA A 621 -29.63 0.86 -34.03
C ALA A 621 -29.30 0.56 -32.55
N THR A 622 -29.13 -0.71 -32.22
CA THR A 622 -28.62 -1.19 -30.92
C THR A 622 -27.11 -1.33 -30.89
N PHE A 623 -26.47 -1.30 -32.08
CA PHE A 623 -25.01 -1.30 -32.29
C PHE A 623 -24.63 -0.34 -33.39
N LEU A 624 -23.57 0.45 -33.19
CA LEU A 624 -23.11 1.43 -34.15
C LEU A 624 -21.59 1.61 -34.14
N ILE A 625 -21.03 2.04 -35.26
CA ILE A 625 -19.61 2.41 -35.39
C ILE A 625 -19.49 3.91 -35.16
N PRO A 626 -18.57 4.40 -34.34
CA PRO A 626 -18.30 5.83 -34.18
C PRO A 626 -18.05 6.52 -35.52
N GLY A 627 -18.60 7.71 -35.68
CA GLY A 627 -18.61 8.48 -36.94
C GLY A 627 -19.89 8.30 -37.77
N ASN A 628 -20.77 7.34 -37.44
CA ASN A 628 -22.05 7.16 -38.13
C ASN A 628 -23.18 7.95 -37.46
N LEU A 629 -24.30 8.07 -38.19
CA LEU A 629 -25.52 8.70 -37.71
C LEU A 629 -26.37 7.71 -36.95
N ILE A 630 -27.06 8.18 -35.90
CA ILE A 630 -28.13 7.48 -35.20
C ILE A 630 -29.37 8.39 -35.13
N THR A 631 -30.52 7.80 -35.37
CA THR A 631 -31.79 8.48 -35.25
C THR A 631 -32.53 7.97 -34.02
N TYR A 632 -32.92 8.87 -33.15
CA TYR A 632 -33.86 8.62 -32.06
C TYR A 632 -35.23 9.05 -32.47
N THR A 633 -36.24 8.14 -32.41
CA THR A 633 -37.64 8.46 -32.62
C THR A 633 -38.30 8.51 -31.25
N LEU A 634 -38.84 9.66 -30.90
CA LEU A 634 -39.63 9.87 -29.67
C LEU A 634 -41.11 9.86 -30.02
N THR A 635 -41.89 9.11 -29.26
CA THR A 635 -43.35 9.05 -29.39
C THR A 635 -43.96 9.51 -28.09
N VAL A 636 -44.80 10.54 -28.16
CA VAL A 636 -45.66 10.96 -27.06
C VAL A 636 -47.11 10.57 -27.37
N THR A 637 -47.79 9.92 -26.43
CA THR A 637 -49.18 9.48 -26.56
C THR A 637 -50.01 10.08 -25.43
N ASN A 638 -51.11 10.71 -25.76
CA ASN A 638 -52.15 11.02 -24.79
C ASN A 638 -52.98 9.75 -24.55
N ILE A 639 -52.83 9.14 -23.39
CA ILE A 639 -53.54 7.90 -23.02
C ILE A 639 -54.90 8.13 -22.39
N HIS A 640 -55.35 9.36 -22.29
CA HIS A 640 -56.68 9.69 -21.83
C HIS A 640 -57.73 9.31 -22.92
N ASP A 641 -58.79 8.63 -22.51
CA ASP A 641 -59.81 8.05 -23.42
C ASP A 641 -60.73 9.08 -24.06
N SER A 642 -60.84 10.27 -23.49
CA SER A 642 -61.88 11.25 -23.87
C SER A 642 -61.40 12.71 -23.94
N LEU A 643 -60.30 13.10 -23.30
CA LEU A 643 -59.87 14.48 -23.24
C LEU A 643 -58.55 14.73 -24.00
N PRO A 644 -58.47 15.84 -24.80
CA PRO A 644 -57.23 16.27 -25.38
C PRO A 644 -56.36 16.94 -24.33
N THR A 645 -55.03 16.96 -24.57
CA THR A 645 -54.04 17.78 -23.82
C THR A 645 -53.52 18.89 -24.73
N THR A 646 -53.24 20.09 -24.13
CA THR A 646 -52.77 21.27 -24.84
C THR A 646 -51.41 21.70 -24.33
N GLY A 647 -50.68 22.49 -25.15
CA GLY A 647 -49.37 22.98 -24.75
C GLY A 647 -48.33 21.86 -24.49
N VAL A 648 -48.39 20.78 -25.27
CA VAL A 648 -47.49 19.63 -25.10
C VAL A 648 -46.06 20.04 -25.52
N VAL A 649 -45.12 19.97 -24.61
CA VAL A 649 -43.72 20.25 -24.84
C VAL A 649 -42.90 18.99 -24.67
N LEU A 650 -42.19 18.59 -25.72
CA LEU A 650 -41.26 17.48 -25.73
C LEU A 650 -39.85 17.98 -25.82
N THR A 651 -38.95 17.47 -24.99
CA THR A 651 -37.51 17.80 -25.00
C THR A 651 -36.67 16.56 -25.06
N ASP A 652 -35.50 16.70 -25.69
CA ASP A 652 -34.45 15.68 -25.73
C ASP A 652 -33.07 16.33 -25.65
N THR A 653 -32.19 15.77 -24.85
CA THR A 653 -30.81 16.25 -24.73
C THR A 653 -29.90 15.40 -25.60
N ILE A 654 -29.07 16.02 -26.42
CA ILE A 654 -28.08 15.34 -27.24
C ILE A 654 -27.16 14.53 -26.31
N PRO A 655 -27.05 13.20 -26.52
CA PRO A 655 -26.26 12.36 -25.62
C PRO A 655 -24.77 12.71 -25.66
N VAL A 656 -24.12 12.59 -24.53
CA VAL A 656 -22.65 12.77 -24.44
C VAL A 656 -21.96 11.79 -25.39
N GLY A 657 -21.01 12.28 -26.17
CA GLY A 657 -20.34 11.47 -27.20
C GLY A 657 -20.99 11.55 -28.59
N ALA A 658 -22.00 12.42 -28.79
CA ALA A 658 -22.59 12.68 -30.09
C ALA A 658 -22.70 14.19 -30.40
N THR A 659 -22.88 14.52 -31.66
CA THR A 659 -23.11 15.88 -32.13
C THR A 659 -24.42 15.97 -32.92
N PHE A 660 -25.13 17.06 -32.74
CA PHE A 660 -26.42 17.30 -33.43
C PHE A 660 -26.23 17.36 -34.96
N VAL A 661 -27.16 16.72 -35.69
CA VAL A 661 -27.22 16.77 -37.15
C VAL A 661 -28.52 17.43 -37.61
N LEU A 662 -29.67 16.90 -37.24
CA LEU A 662 -30.97 17.48 -37.56
C LEU A 662 -32.04 16.96 -36.61
N ALA A 663 -33.22 17.60 -36.60
CA ALA A 663 -34.39 17.16 -35.90
C ALA A 663 -35.70 17.41 -36.73
N SER A 664 -36.77 16.70 -36.41
CA SER A 664 -38.09 16.93 -37.03
C SER A 664 -38.53 18.40 -36.85
N SER A 665 -38.90 19.05 -37.92
CA SER A 665 -39.37 20.48 -37.90
C SER A 665 -40.88 20.55 -37.63
N PRO A 666 -41.36 21.57 -36.87
CA PRO A 666 -40.59 22.66 -36.25
C PRO A 666 -39.93 22.23 -34.90
N TYR A 667 -38.73 22.69 -34.64
CA TYR A 667 -38.08 22.53 -33.36
C TYR A 667 -37.30 23.80 -32.98
N THR A 668 -36.98 23.95 -31.70
CA THR A 668 -36.03 24.90 -31.18
C THR A 668 -34.83 24.17 -30.52
N ARG A 669 -33.61 24.75 -30.60
CA ARG A 669 -32.43 24.17 -29.95
C ARG A 669 -31.74 25.22 -29.10
N ILE A 670 -31.47 24.86 -27.83
CA ILE A 670 -30.69 25.69 -26.89
C ILE A 670 -29.59 24.83 -26.29
N GLY A 671 -28.35 25.09 -26.68
CA GLY A 671 -27.22 24.23 -26.32
C GLY A 671 -27.39 22.82 -26.85
N ASP A 672 -27.42 21.82 -25.95
CA ASP A 672 -27.62 20.41 -26.30
C ASP A 672 -29.08 19.95 -26.16
N ILE A 673 -30.00 20.84 -25.79
CA ILE A 673 -31.41 20.51 -25.65
C ILE A 673 -32.16 20.85 -26.96
N VAL A 674 -32.85 19.88 -27.51
CA VAL A 674 -33.80 20.03 -28.61
C VAL A 674 -35.21 20.00 -28.04
N ARG A 675 -36.05 20.95 -28.44
CA ARG A 675 -37.43 21.12 -27.95
C ARG A 675 -38.40 21.16 -29.11
N TRP A 676 -39.51 20.46 -28.99
CA TRP A 676 -40.68 20.49 -29.87
C TRP A 676 -41.88 20.95 -29.08
N ASP A 677 -42.62 21.91 -29.66
CA ASP A 677 -43.87 22.43 -29.13
C ASP A 677 -45.01 21.89 -29.99
N ILE A 678 -45.86 21.03 -29.42
CA ILE A 678 -47.00 20.40 -30.04
C ILE A 678 -48.26 21.09 -29.49
N PRO A 679 -49.01 21.88 -30.28
CA PRO A 679 -50.09 22.73 -29.76
C PRO A 679 -51.16 21.93 -28.97
N SER A 680 -51.51 20.77 -29.44
CA SER A 680 -52.44 19.87 -28.75
C SER A 680 -52.29 18.43 -29.21
N LEU A 681 -52.67 17.48 -28.34
CA LEU A 681 -52.72 16.05 -28.62
C LEU A 681 -54.10 15.51 -28.22
N GLY A 682 -54.86 15.05 -29.20
CA GLY A 682 -56.24 14.54 -28.95
C GLY A 682 -56.25 13.31 -28.06
N ALA A 683 -57.43 12.93 -27.54
CA ALA A 683 -57.60 11.70 -26.79
C ALA A 683 -57.09 10.49 -27.57
N MET A 684 -56.32 9.59 -26.91
CA MET A 684 -55.68 8.40 -27.51
C MET A 684 -54.78 8.71 -28.73
N ALA A 685 -54.41 9.95 -28.95
CA ALA A 685 -53.58 10.34 -30.09
C ALA A 685 -52.10 10.32 -29.73
N SER A 686 -51.22 10.04 -30.72
CA SER A 686 -49.80 10.06 -30.59
C SER A 686 -49.14 11.07 -31.57
N ALA A 687 -48.03 11.63 -31.18
CA ALA A 687 -47.12 12.41 -32.03
C ALA A 687 -45.71 11.87 -31.98
N ASN A 688 -45.04 11.85 -33.14
CA ASN A 688 -43.69 11.37 -33.28
C ASN A 688 -42.73 12.50 -33.71
N VAL A 689 -41.58 12.54 -33.10
CA VAL A 689 -40.48 13.42 -33.54
C VAL A 689 -39.18 12.64 -33.64
N GLU A 690 -38.25 13.12 -34.45
CA GLU A 690 -36.97 12.48 -34.63
C GLU A 690 -35.81 13.44 -34.26
N LEU A 691 -34.80 12.89 -33.62
CA LEU A 691 -33.54 13.53 -33.37
C LEU A 691 -32.42 12.70 -34.04
N VAL A 692 -31.71 13.30 -34.96
CA VAL A 692 -30.54 12.67 -35.61
C VAL A 692 -29.26 13.29 -35.10
N VAL A 693 -28.37 12.44 -34.61
CA VAL A 693 -27.05 12.83 -34.12
C VAL A 693 -25.96 12.01 -34.78
N MET A 694 -24.78 12.56 -34.89
CA MET A 694 -23.57 11.86 -35.33
C MET A 694 -22.76 11.44 -34.12
N VAL A 695 -22.44 10.17 -34.03
CA VAL A 695 -21.59 9.66 -32.96
C VAL A 695 -20.15 10.15 -33.15
N ASN A 696 -19.57 10.74 -32.14
CA ASN A 696 -18.20 11.28 -32.21
C ASN A 696 -17.23 10.14 -32.54
N ILE A 697 -16.28 10.39 -33.43
CA ILE A 697 -15.33 9.38 -33.93
C ILE A 697 -14.50 8.69 -32.82
N ASN A 698 -14.30 9.38 -31.71
CA ASN A 698 -13.55 8.87 -30.56
C ASN A 698 -14.45 8.30 -29.43
N ALA A 699 -15.76 8.26 -29.63
CA ALA A 699 -16.69 7.72 -28.62
C ALA A 699 -16.48 6.20 -28.47
N THR A 700 -16.56 5.70 -27.24
CA THR A 700 -16.40 4.27 -26.88
C THR A 700 -17.42 3.86 -25.83
N GLY A 701 -17.68 2.54 -25.68
CA GLY A 701 -18.63 2.04 -24.70
C GLY A 701 -20.08 2.14 -25.18
N ASN A 702 -21.00 2.66 -24.37
CA ASN A 702 -22.40 2.87 -24.73
C ASN A 702 -22.67 4.35 -24.99
N LEU A 703 -23.38 4.64 -26.08
CA LEU A 703 -24.03 5.94 -26.28
C LEU A 703 -25.42 5.86 -25.63
N THR A 704 -25.58 6.51 -24.48
CA THR A 704 -26.85 6.52 -23.75
C THR A 704 -27.52 7.88 -23.89
N ASN A 705 -28.77 7.89 -24.39
CA ASN A 705 -29.64 9.05 -24.39
C ASN A 705 -30.70 8.88 -23.30
N GLU A 706 -30.53 9.59 -22.18
CA GLU A 706 -31.29 9.42 -20.95
C GLU A 706 -32.14 10.64 -20.55
N ASN A 707 -31.79 11.81 -21.04
CA ASN A 707 -32.40 13.07 -20.60
C ASN A 707 -33.40 13.57 -21.62
N TYR A 708 -34.58 12.97 -21.61
CA TYR A 708 -35.72 13.42 -22.43
C TYR A 708 -37.02 13.39 -21.62
N ALA A 709 -37.89 14.34 -21.88
CA ALA A 709 -39.12 14.52 -21.11
C ALA A 709 -40.24 15.15 -21.93
N VAL A 710 -41.51 14.94 -21.53
CA VAL A 710 -42.66 15.60 -22.04
C VAL A 710 -43.51 16.15 -20.90
N TRP A 711 -44.17 17.28 -21.12
CA TRP A 711 -45.20 17.87 -20.23
C TRP A 711 -46.23 18.62 -21.04
N SER A 712 -47.29 19.04 -20.42
CA SER A 712 -48.34 19.82 -21.05
C SER A 712 -48.97 20.80 -20.06
N ASP A 713 -49.97 21.60 -20.51
CA ASP A 713 -50.72 22.49 -19.62
C ASP A 713 -51.49 21.70 -18.52
N GLN A 714 -51.77 20.43 -18.75
CA GLN A 714 -52.57 19.56 -17.86
C GLN A 714 -51.74 18.50 -17.15
N VAL A 715 -50.51 18.24 -17.62
CA VAL A 715 -49.69 17.11 -17.19
C VAL A 715 -48.34 17.59 -16.77
N ALA A 716 -47.92 17.22 -15.57
CA ALA A 716 -46.54 17.44 -15.07
C ALA A 716 -45.49 16.71 -15.93
N ILE A 717 -44.23 16.94 -15.67
CA ILE A 717 -43.13 16.37 -16.47
C ILE A 717 -43.13 14.84 -16.39
N VAL A 718 -43.23 14.21 -17.54
CA VAL A 718 -43.03 12.78 -17.77
C VAL A 718 -41.66 12.56 -18.35
N ARG A 719 -40.83 11.74 -17.69
CA ARG A 719 -39.47 11.42 -18.14
C ARG A 719 -39.44 10.05 -18.80
N GLY A 720 -38.67 9.94 -19.87
CA GLY A 720 -38.52 8.65 -20.56
C GLY A 720 -37.36 7.81 -19.97
N THR A 721 -37.41 6.51 -20.23
CA THR A 721 -36.37 5.57 -19.84
C THR A 721 -35.13 5.67 -20.73
N PRO A 722 -33.90 5.54 -20.21
CA PRO A 722 -32.68 5.64 -21.00
C PRO A 722 -32.62 4.68 -22.18
N VAL A 723 -32.13 5.17 -23.34
CA VAL A 723 -31.93 4.35 -24.53
C VAL A 723 -30.45 4.28 -24.85
N SER A 724 -29.89 3.08 -24.87
CA SER A 724 -28.49 2.83 -25.07
C SER A 724 -28.16 2.11 -26.37
N THR A 725 -27.11 2.54 -27.06
CA THR A 725 -26.56 1.92 -28.28
C THR A 725 -25.11 1.58 -28.03
N LEU A 726 -24.72 0.31 -28.24
CA LEU A 726 -23.36 -0.16 -28.10
C LEU A 726 -22.47 0.39 -29.23
N LEU A 727 -21.33 0.97 -28.90
CA LEU A 727 -20.35 1.47 -29.86
C LEU A 727 -19.23 0.47 -30.06
N GLY A 728 -19.00 0.05 -31.31
CA GLY A 728 -17.98 -0.92 -31.68
C GLY A 728 -16.97 -0.40 -32.72
N LYS A 729 -15.86 -1.12 -32.88
CA LYS A 729 -14.85 -0.87 -33.93
C LYS A 729 -14.86 -2.02 -34.91
N ILE A 730 -14.79 -1.72 -36.22
CA ILE A 730 -14.49 -2.76 -37.22
C ILE A 730 -12.97 -2.96 -37.29
N PHE A 731 -12.52 -4.17 -37.04
CA PHE A 731 -11.17 -4.56 -37.30
C PHE A 731 -11.11 -5.26 -38.66
N PHE A 732 -10.41 -4.68 -39.64
CA PHE A 732 -10.06 -5.38 -40.87
C PHE A 732 -8.84 -6.27 -40.60
N LEU A 733 -9.04 -7.59 -40.56
CA LEU A 733 -7.94 -8.53 -40.63
C LEU A 733 -7.50 -8.64 -42.11
N PRO A 734 -6.24 -8.33 -42.44
CA PRO A 734 -5.76 -8.57 -43.79
C PRO A 734 -5.73 -10.08 -44.06
N ILE A 735 -6.56 -10.54 -44.99
CA ILE A 735 -6.47 -11.92 -45.50
C ILE A 735 -5.28 -11.94 -46.41
N VAL A 736 -4.16 -12.58 -45.98
CA VAL A 736 -3.04 -12.93 -46.86
C VAL A 736 -3.43 -14.18 -47.63
N ILE A 737 -3.86 -14.00 -48.88
CA ILE A 737 -4.05 -15.11 -49.80
C ILE A 737 -2.65 -15.50 -50.30
N LYS A 738 -2.09 -16.60 -49.79
CA LYS A 738 -0.97 -17.26 -50.45
C LYS A 738 -1.51 -17.90 -51.75
N THR A 739 -1.15 -17.32 -52.88
CA THR A 739 -1.29 -18.05 -54.17
C THR A 739 -0.26 -19.17 -54.29
N PRO A 740 -0.62 -20.31 -54.93
CA PRO A 740 0.18 -21.53 -54.97
C PRO A 740 1.52 -21.37 -55.69
#